data_5c4570af61368c8ea4e2d2373ecfe351
#
_entry.id   5c4570af61368c8ea4e2d2373ecfe351
#
_cell.length_a   1.000
_cell.length_b   1.000
_cell.length_c   1.000
_cell.angle_alpha   90.00
_cell.angle_beta   90.00
_cell.angle_gamma   90.00
#
_symmetry.space_group_name_H-M   'P 1'
#
loop_
_entity.id
_entity.type
_entity.pdbx_description
1 polymer ?
#
loop_
_entity_poly.entity_id
_entity_poly.type
_entity_poly.pdbx_seq_one_letter_code
_entity_poly.pdbx_strand_id
1 'polypeptide(L)'
;MSQLTPALFDLNAISTVPKDRRRVQTEFPGIDSPMRVAVIGDCPNEQELAESRPFVGTSGQIMRNVLSSAGISPMSVMYANVSCVQRKYNGKVKMKDATLFPWSDPEVVDSCDQLKQDLQLFKPNIIVLAGDVPLWMSGKRGESVSNWHGSLFRSNTIGSPCVGFKCIPTYDMENVLRMYEWMPLLRFDLSRAAEESTFPELNLPERHYELHLSAYQIIDRLRNLPAGIPIALDIEGYVSWISCLSIATDPHHAFIIPFGVFTPAEDALVIEQLRITMARDDLPKILQNCIYDYFVLAYRYHIHLANIIMDTMVSGWEIYSELPKGLGTQTTIWTREPYYKFQRKVDDTVTHWTYCCTDSCVTYEIAERHLTAMSGNALEHFKFNMSLLPAINYMQLRGMVFDKARADELYNFTKIKQDEIQLRINLECGKKVNVNSPTQLCNVLYKEKHFPKQHPKKGGRIDKTKLTTNIDALLEINRIHDAALIRDLISWRKCEKLMQTLAMPTSSRDRRVRCSYNIVGTDTGRLNCQHSAENSDVLDKKGEEKDVGSNLTTVTKKLRHLFRADPGCEFFQLDLAGADGWTVAAHCAKFGDRTMLDDYLYGIKPARVIAYLYLHGVEALRLSREELYKVSKYIGNDQSPLNTNEVAALYFICKRVQHGTNYLLGPSTMADQILKDSFKLTGNPIYADNKTCMALQKLYRLRYKGVAAWQTWVEQELRTKGKLQCASGHTRTFFGRRASH
;
A
#
# COMPACT_ATOMS: atom_id res chain seq x y z
N MET A 1 -1.24 6.71 36.63
CA MET A 1 -0.01 7.17 37.35
C MET A 1 0.56 8.36 36.60
N SER A 2 0.49 9.41 37.31
CA SER A 2 0.90 10.78 37.07
C SER A 2 2.37 10.95 36.68
N GLN A 3 2.56 12.03 35.90
CA GLN A 3 3.79 12.82 35.86
C GLN A 3 4.96 12.25 35.04
N LEU A 4 5.04 12.79 33.81
CA LEU A 4 6.28 13.34 33.27
C LEU A 4 5.91 14.24 32.10
N THR A 5 5.47 15.45 32.39
CA THR A 5 5.54 16.58 31.46
C THR A 5 6.86 17.29 31.74
N PRO A 6 7.94 17.05 31.00
CA PRO A 6 9.04 17.99 30.98
C PRO A 6 8.54 19.28 30.32
N ALA A 7 8.76 20.41 30.94
CA ALA A 7 8.50 21.69 30.32
C ALA A 7 9.14 21.72 28.92
N LEU A 8 8.36 22.07 27.90
CA LEU A 8 8.81 22.08 26.51
C LEU A 8 9.99 23.04 26.29
N PHE A 9 10.09 24.05 27.16
CA PHE A 9 11.10 25.09 27.10
C PHE A 9 11.56 25.43 28.52
N ASP A 10 12.87 25.49 28.71
CA ASP A 10 13.45 26.06 29.93
C ASP A 10 13.38 27.58 29.80
N LEU A 11 12.42 28.19 30.50
CA LEU A 11 12.17 29.63 30.47
C LEU A 11 13.32 30.49 31.08
N ASN A 12 14.37 29.86 31.62
CA ASN A 12 15.50 30.54 32.27
C ASN A 12 16.79 30.54 31.44
N ALA A 13 16.78 30.02 30.22
CA ALA A 13 17.96 30.12 29.34
C ALA A 13 18.08 31.51 28.74
N ILE A 14 18.91 32.36 29.35
CA ILE A 14 19.30 33.67 28.80
C ILE A 14 20.05 33.43 27.48
N SER A 15 19.49 33.93 26.39
CA SER A 15 20.02 33.78 25.04
C SER A 15 21.42 34.44 24.90
N THR A 16 22.47 33.62 24.76
CA THR A 16 23.80 34.03 24.31
C THR A 16 24.01 33.57 22.86
N VAL A 17 23.22 34.08 21.92
CA VAL A 17 23.30 33.67 20.50
C VAL A 17 24.45 34.45 19.83
N PRO A 18 25.42 33.77 19.15
CA PRO A 18 26.40 34.43 18.33
C PRO A 18 25.73 35.19 17.17
N LYS A 19 26.03 36.48 17.01
CA LYS A 19 25.42 37.37 16.00
C LYS A 19 25.72 37.01 14.52
N ASP A 20 26.51 35.98 14.25
CA ASP A 20 27.09 35.69 12.93
C ASP A 20 26.37 34.67 12.08
N ARG A 21 25.27 34.06 12.56
CA ARG A 21 24.49 33.10 11.76
C ARG A 21 23.36 33.81 11.03
N ARG A 22 23.24 33.53 9.71
CA ARG A 22 22.12 34.01 8.92
C ARG A 22 20.80 33.40 9.46
N ARG A 23 19.82 34.28 9.73
CA ARG A 23 18.51 33.93 10.25
C ARG A 23 17.43 34.20 9.19
N VAL A 24 16.44 33.34 9.11
CA VAL A 24 15.25 33.55 8.29
C VAL A 24 14.09 33.91 9.22
N GLN A 25 13.64 35.16 9.14
CA GLN A 25 12.56 35.69 9.95
C GLN A 25 11.19 35.27 9.42
N THR A 26 10.16 35.40 10.26
CA THR A 26 8.75 35.23 9.86
C THR A 26 8.39 36.16 8.72
N GLU A 27 7.75 35.64 7.67
CA GLU A 27 7.14 36.42 6.59
C GLU A 27 5.68 36.67 6.93
N PHE A 28 5.30 37.90 7.19
CA PHE A 28 3.93 38.30 7.41
C PHE A 28 3.17 38.48 6.08
N PRO A 29 1.84 38.37 6.08
CA PRO A 29 1.03 38.58 4.87
C PRO A 29 1.25 39.97 4.27
N GLY A 30 1.33 40.01 2.93
CA GLY A 30 1.38 41.25 2.16
C GLY A 30 -0.02 41.85 1.90
N ILE A 31 -1.08 41.07 2.08
CA ILE A 31 -2.49 41.49 1.92
C ILE A 31 -3.31 41.00 3.09
N ASP A 32 -4.31 41.78 3.48
CA ASP A 32 -5.29 41.32 4.48
C ASP A 32 -6.31 40.35 3.85
N SER A 33 -6.78 39.40 4.65
CA SER A 33 -7.72 38.38 4.22
C SER A 33 -8.50 37.85 5.41
N PRO A 34 -9.79 37.50 5.24
CA PRO A 34 -10.56 36.78 6.26
C PRO A 34 -9.98 35.37 6.50
N MET A 35 -9.29 34.80 5.51
CA MET A 35 -8.60 33.52 5.63
C MET A 35 -7.23 33.74 6.31
N ARG A 36 -7.20 33.65 7.64
CA ARG A 36 -6.00 33.87 8.43
C ARG A 36 -5.27 32.55 8.65
N VAL A 37 -4.30 32.26 7.81
CA VAL A 37 -3.51 31.01 7.81
C VAL A 37 -2.05 31.28 8.14
N ALA A 38 -1.47 30.51 9.07
CA ALA A 38 -0.03 30.44 9.26
C ALA A 38 0.49 29.07 8.81
N VAL A 39 1.59 29.02 8.06
CA VAL A 39 2.28 27.79 7.66
C VAL A 39 3.63 27.73 8.34
N ILE A 40 3.87 26.68 9.11
CA ILE A 40 5.10 26.52 9.91
C ILE A 40 5.86 25.29 9.41
N GLY A 41 7.12 25.49 9.00
CA GLY A 41 8.08 24.46 8.62
C GLY A 41 9.07 24.14 9.73
N ASP A 42 10.03 23.28 9.43
CA ASP A 42 11.06 22.79 10.37
C ASP A 42 12.15 23.86 10.60
N CYS A 43 13.02 24.07 9.60
CA CYS A 43 14.11 25.02 9.62
C CYS A 43 14.46 25.43 8.18
N PRO A 44 15.12 26.60 7.99
CA PRO A 44 15.41 27.10 6.66
C PRO A 44 16.44 26.24 5.91
N ASN A 45 16.18 26.02 4.63
CA ASN A 45 17.10 25.42 3.68
C ASN A 45 18.09 26.47 3.11
N GLU A 46 19.02 26.04 2.23
CA GLU A 46 20.03 26.92 1.66
C GLU A 46 19.46 28.07 0.83
N GLN A 47 18.36 27.86 0.12
CA GLN A 47 17.69 28.88 -0.70
C GLN A 47 16.99 29.92 0.20
N GLU A 48 16.29 29.46 1.24
CA GLU A 48 15.65 30.33 2.22
C GLU A 48 16.66 31.23 2.97
N LEU A 49 17.84 30.68 3.30
CA LEU A 49 18.94 31.47 3.87
C LEU A 49 19.52 32.50 2.89
N ALA A 50 19.58 32.14 1.59
CA ALA A 50 20.10 33.07 0.56
C ALA A 50 19.15 34.24 0.34
N GLU A 51 17.84 33.98 0.35
CA GLU A 51 16.79 34.98 0.13
C GLU A 51 16.30 35.65 1.43
N SER A 52 16.73 35.15 2.60
CA SER A 52 16.27 35.57 3.94
C SER A 52 14.72 35.52 4.08
N ARG A 53 14.08 34.57 3.42
CA ARG A 53 12.63 34.38 3.42
C ARG A 53 12.25 32.91 3.55
N PRO A 54 11.20 32.56 4.34
CA PRO A 54 10.75 31.18 4.49
C PRO A 54 9.91 30.73 3.25
N PHE A 55 9.89 29.44 3.00
CA PHE A 55 9.12 28.81 1.93
C PHE A 55 9.39 29.42 0.54
N VAL A 56 10.65 29.68 0.24
CA VAL A 56 11.16 30.03 -1.10
C VAL A 56 11.91 28.85 -1.72
N GLY A 57 12.40 29.02 -2.97
CA GLY A 57 12.99 27.92 -3.72
C GLY A 57 11.95 26.93 -4.27
N THR A 58 12.41 25.78 -4.79
CA THR A 58 11.52 24.83 -5.50
C THR A 58 10.42 24.26 -4.60
N SER A 59 10.74 23.78 -3.41
CA SER A 59 9.77 23.20 -2.47
C SER A 59 8.80 24.26 -1.95
N GLY A 60 9.30 25.42 -1.55
CA GLY A 60 8.48 26.52 -1.08
C GLY A 60 7.52 27.05 -2.14
N GLN A 61 7.99 27.23 -3.39
CA GLN A 61 7.15 27.68 -4.49
C GLN A 61 6.03 26.70 -4.80
N ILE A 62 6.32 25.39 -4.76
CA ILE A 62 5.28 24.37 -4.95
C ILE A 62 4.26 24.40 -3.81
N MET A 63 4.69 24.57 -2.54
CA MET A 63 3.78 24.73 -1.41
C MET A 63 2.85 25.93 -1.62
N ARG A 64 3.38 27.09 -2.02
CA ARG A 64 2.60 28.29 -2.33
C ARG A 64 1.60 28.05 -3.47
N ASN A 65 1.97 27.30 -4.50
CA ASN A 65 1.08 26.91 -5.61
C ASN A 65 -0.04 25.97 -5.16
N VAL A 66 0.26 25.02 -4.27
CA VAL A 66 -0.77 24.09 -3.74
C VAL A 66 -1.75 24.86 -2.83
N LEU A 67 -1.27 25.79 -1.98
CA LEU A 67 -2.13 26.68 -1.20
C LEU A 67 -3.05 27.49 -2.10
N SER A 68 -2.52 28.08 -3.17
CA SER A 68 -3.32 28.81 -4.17
C SER A 68 -4.40 27.93 -4.81
N SER A 69 -4.02 26.67 -5.14
CA SER A 69 -4.98 25.69 -5.71
C SER A 69 -6.06 25.27 -4.71
N ALA A 70 -5.79 25.37 -3.41
CA ALA A 70 -6.76 25.13 -2.33
C ALA A 70 -7.63 26.37 -2.02
N GLY A 71 -7.43 27.49 -2.73
CA GLY A 71 -8.19 28.72 -2.52
C GLY A 71 -7.57 29.70 -1.51
N ILE A 72 -6.39 29.39 -0.96
CA ILE A 72 -5.65 30.26 -0.03
C ILE A 72 -4.65 31.11 -0.83
N SER A 73 -4.82 32.42 -0.86
CA SER A 73 -3.82 33.30 -1.49
C SER A 73 -2.47 33.21 -0.76
N PRO A 74 -1.37 32.85 -1.43
CA PRO A 74 -0.05 32.81 -0.78
C PRO A 74 0.41 34.16 -0.21
N MET A 75 -0.15 35.27 -0.71
CA MET A 75 0.13 36.63 -0.23
C MET A 75 -0.59 36.97 1.09
N SER A 76 -1.61 36.18 1.48
CA SER A 76 -2.36 36.34 2.73
C SER A 76 -1.91 35.40 3.84
N VAL A 77 -0.88 34.60 3.61
CA VAL A 77 -0.37 33.59 4.55
C VAL A 77 0.83 34.10 5.29
N MET A 78 0.88 33.83 6.59
CA MET A 78 2.08 34.00 7.41
C MET A 78 2.95 32.74 7.26
N TYR A 79 4.22 32.90 6.91
CA TYR A 79 5.18 31.79 6.79
C TYR A 79 6.27 31.90 7.84
N ALA A 80 6.56 30.79 8.53
CA ALA A 80 7.61 30.72 9.55
C ALA A 80 8.22 29.31 9.63
N ASN A 81 9.35 29.19 10.34
CA ASN A 81 9.95 27.92 10.71
C ASN A 81 10.05 27.79 12.24
N VAL A 82 10.08 26.56 12.76
CA VAL A 82 10.30 26.29 14.19
C VAL A 82 11.66 26.80 14.64
N SER A 83 12.69 26.63 13.79
CA SER A 83 14.01 27.23 13.97
C SER A 83 14.27 28.24 12.86
N CYS A 84 14.68 29.46 13.22
CA CYS A 84 15.04 30.49 12.26
C CYS A 84 16.45 30.30 11.66
N VAL A 85 17.24 29.35 12.17
CA VAL A 85 18.60 29.01 11.68
C VAL A 85 18.60 27.61 11.08
N GLN A 86 19.46 27.42 10.07
CA GLN A 86 19.61 26.09 9.44
C GLN A 86 20.20 25.09 10.43
N ARG A 87 19.61 23.92 10.47
CA ARG A 87 20.07 22.77 11.25
C ARG A 87 20.52 21.66 10.31
N LYS A 88 21.83 21.34 10.36
CA LYS A 88 22.33 20.14 9.66
C LYS A 88 22.11 18.92 10.54
N TYR A 89 21.03 18.21 10.27
CA TYR A 89 20.89 16.87 10.82
C TYR A 89 21.88 15.95 10.10
N ASN A 90 22.70 15.21 10.86
CA ASN A 90 23.63 14.23 10.31
C ASN A 90 22.89 13.07 9.61
N GLY A 91 22.12 13.35 8.58
CA GLY A 91 21.56 12.44 7.58
C GLY A 91 20.71 11.23 8.06
N LYS A 92 20.48 11.10 9.38
CA LYS A 92 19.84 9.92 9.98
C LYS A 92 18.90 10.24 11.14
N VAL A 93 18.19 11.35 11.12
CA VAL A 93 17.07 11.48 12.06
C VAL A 93 16.02 10.47 11.63
N LYS A 94 15.91 9.37 12.37
CA LYS A 94 14.77 8.48 12.23
C LYS A 94 13.53 9.28 12.59
N MET A 95 12.55 9.36 11.70
CA MET A 95 11.29 10.11 11.80
C MET A 95 10.43 9.81 13.04
N LYS A 96 10.97 9.16 14.08
CA LYS A 96 10.25 8.78 15.31
C LYS A 96 10.90 9.31 16.59
N ASP A 97 11.98 10.07 16.48
CA ASP A 97 12.73 10.47 17.65
C ASP A 97 12.75 11.99 17.80
N ALA A 98 11.66 12.51 18.38
CA ALA A 98 11.53 13.92 18.74
C ALA A 98 12.63 14.42 19.67
N THR A 99 13.36 13.53 20.34
CA THR A 99 14.46 13.86 21.25
C THR A 99 15.71 14.29 20.50
N LEU A 100 15.83 13.95 19.21
CA LEU A 100 16.97 14.34 18.37
C LEU A 100 16.87 15.79 17.86
N PHE A 101 15.72 16.42 17.94
CA PHE A 101 15.60 17.85 17.68
C PHE A 101 16.15 18.62 18.88
N PRO A 102 17.03 19.62 18.68
CA PRO A 102 17.74 20.29 19.77
C PRO A 102 16.85 21.34 20.47
N TRP A 103 15.79 20.89 21.14
CA TRP A 103 14.80 21.77 21.82
C TRP A 103 15.40 22.71 22.86
N SER A 104 16.49 22.30 23.50
CA SER A 104 17.20 23.09 24.51
C SER A 104 18.28 24.00 23.94
N ASP A 105 18.49 23.97 22.61
CA ASP A 105 19.43 24.89 21.97
C ASP A 105 18.91 26.33 22.10
N PRO A 106 19.70 27.28 22.60
CA PRO A 106 19.27 28.65 22.80
C PRO A 106 18.71 29.33 21.56
N GLU A 107 19.22 29.01 20.36
CA GLU A 107 18.72 29.56 19.10
C GLU A 107 17.32 28.99 18.74
N VAL A 108 17.03 27.74 19.12
CA VAL A 108 15.69 27.13 18.93
C VAL A 108 14.70 27.73 19.92
N VAL A 109 15.12 27.90 21.18
CA VAL A 109 14.29 28.53 22.23
C VAL A 109 13.91 29.95 21.79
N ASP A 110 14.91 30.76 21.40
CA ASP A 110 14.69 32.13 20.93
C ASP A 110 13.79 32.20 19.68
N SER A 111 13.96 31.25 18.74
CA SER A 111 13.10 31.14 17.55
C SER A 111 11.66 30.80 17.93
N CYS A 112 11.45 29.90 18.88
CA CYS A 112 10.11 29.53 19.36
C CYS A 112 9.43 30.68 20.12
N ASP A 113 10.19 31.43 20.93
CA ASP A 113 9.66 32.61 21.66
C ASP A 113 9.26 33.72 20.68
N GLN A 114 10.08 33.98 19.64
CA GLN A 114 9.73 34.91 18.57
C GLN A 114 8.49 34.42 17.79
N LEU A 115 8.45 33.15 17.41
CA LEU A 115 7.30 32.55 16.71
C LEU A 115 6.02 32.69 17.54
N LYS A 116 6.09 32.53 18.85
CA LYS A 116 4.95 32.74 19.75
C LYS A 116 4.42 34.16 19.70
N GLN A 117 5.33 35.14 19.75
CA GLN A 117 4.96 36.56 19.63
C GLN A 117 4.35 36.86 18.26
N ASP A 118 4.93 36.34 17.19
CA ASP A 118 4.45 36.54 15.82
C ASP A 118 3.03 35.92 15.62
N LEU A 119 2.77 34.73 16.17
CA LEU A 119 1.45 34.11 16.15
C LEU A 119 0.42 34.88 16.97
N GLN A 120 0.81 35.45 18.12
CA GLN A 120 -0.05 36.30 18.95
C GLN A 120 -0.38 37.61 18.25
N LEU A 121 0.55 38.16 17.50
CA LEU A 121 0.34 39.39 16.70
C LEU A 121 -0.57 39.11 15.50
N PHE A 122 -0.29 38.06 14.73
CA PHE A 122 -1.04 37.72 13.52
C PHE A 122 -2.42 37.13 13.84
N LYS A 123 -2.54 36.33 14.91
CA LYS A 123 -3.78 35.64 15.33
C LYS A 123 -4.38 34.80 14.20
N PRO A 124 -3.67 33.75 13.71
CA PRO A 124 -4.22 32.90 12.66
C PRO A 124 -5.47 32.16 13.15
N ASN A 125 -6.45 31.96 12.25
CA ASN A 125 -7.59 31.09 12.51
C ASN A 125 -7.17 29.62 12.48
N ILE A 126 -6.14 29.27 11.68
CA ILE A 126 -5.59 27.95 11.61
C ILE A 126 -4.07 27.98 11.35
N ILE A 127 -3.35 27.06 11.97
CA ILE A 127 -1.91 26.84 11.77
C ILE A 127 -1.72 25.52 11.03
N VAL A 128 -1.11 25.58 9.85
CA VAL A 128 -0.66 24.42 9.07
C VAL A 128 0.73 24.02 9.54
N LEU A 129 0.86 22.83 10.08
CA LEU A 129 2.10 22.25 10.61
C LEU A 129 2.74 21.34 9.55
N ALA A 130 3.73 21.85 8.79
CA ALA A 130 4.33 21.15 7.66
C ALA A 130 5.50 20.27 8.10
N GLY A 131 5.24 19.02 8.44
CA GLY A 131 6.22 18.00 8.84
C GLY A 131 6.18 17.63 10.33
N ASP A 132 7.06 16.70 10.72
CA ASP A 132 7.08 16.13 12.07
C ASP A 132 7.52 17.15 13.13
N VAL A 133 8.50 18.00 12.85
CA VAL A 133 9.03 18.96 13.84
C VAL A 133 8.00 20.01 14.26
N PRO A 134 7.26 20.67 13.34
CA PRO A 134 6.14 21.54 13.73
C PRO A 134 5.03 20.80 14.49
N LEU A 135 4.73 19.55 14.12
CA LEU A 135 3.79 18.70 14.88
C LEU A 135 4.26 18.49 16.31
N TRP A 136 5.54 18.19 16.53
CA TRP A 136 6.10 18.00 17.88
C TRP A 136 6.10 19.32 18.68
N MET A 137 6.41 20.45 18.03
CA MET A 137 6.33 21.77 18.63
C MET A 137 4.91 22.07 19.16
N SER A 138 3.87 21.61 18.44
CA SER A 138 2.48 21.81 18.88
C SER A 138 2.06 20.95 20.07
N GLY A 139 2.96 20.07 20.58
CA GLY A 139 2.72 19.20 21.73
C GLY A 139 2.52 17.72 21.42
N LYS A 140 2.55 17.33 20.15
CA LYS A 140 2.40 15.93 19.72
C LYS A 140 3.78 15.23 19.58
N ARG A 141 4.61 15.30 20.62
CA ARG A 141 5.96 14.72 20.63
C ARG A 141 5.94 13.22 20.42
N GLY A 142 6.82 12.71 19.52
CA GLY A 142 6.93 11.29 19.20
C GLY A 142 5.88 10.78 18.23
N GLU A 143 4.90 11.62 17.87
CA GLU A 143 3.92 11.32 16.84
C GLU A 143 4.48 11.62 15.43
N SER A 144 3.92 10.98 14.42
CA SER A 144 4.32 11.19 13.02
C SER A 144 3.22 11.93 12.25
N VAL A 145 3.64 12.83 11.38
CA VAL A 145 2.73 13.52 10.47
C VAL A 145 1.97 12.53 9.58
N SER A 146 2.54 11.36 9.29
CA SER A 146 1.85 10.32 8.53
C SER A 146 0.59 9.77 9.23
N ASN A 147 0.50 9.91 10.55
CA ASN A 147 -0.67 9.53 11.33
C ASN A 147 -1.63 10.73 11.53
N TRP A 148 -1.06 11.91 11.73
CA TRP A 148 -1.82 13.09 12.13
C TRP A 148 -2.20 14.05 10.98
N HIS A 149 -1.71 13.82 9.75
CA HIS A 149 -2.02 14.71 8.62
C HIS A 149 -3.54 14.91 8.48
N GLY A 150 -3.95 16.13 8.18
CA GLY A 150 -5.34 16.51 8.02
C GLY A 150 -6.21 16.50 9.29
N SER A 151 -5.66 16.10 10.45
CA SER A 151 -6.40 16.09 11.72
C SER A 151 -6.49 17.49 12.33
N LEU A 152 -7.70 17.93 12.67
CA LEU A 152 -7.91 19.20 13.34
C LEU A 152 -7.78 19.03 14.84
N PHE A 153 -7.01 19.88 15.50
CA PHE A 153 -6.92 19.90 16.95
C PHE A 153 -6.52 21.29 17.48
N ARG A 154 -6.79 21.54 18.76
CA ARG A 154 -6.29 22.74 19.46
C ARG A 154 -5.04 22.35 20.25
N SER A 155 -3.95 23.08 20.07
CA SER A 155 -2.75 22.88 20.88
C SER A 155 -3.00 23.35 22.31
N ASN A 156 -2.90 22.44 23.27
CA ASN A 156 -3.09 22.71 24.70
C ASN A 156 -1.80 22.58 25.50
N THR A 157 -0.66 22.39 24.84
CA THR A 157 0.62 22.17 25.51
C THR A 157 1.19 23.50 25.98
N ILE A 158 1.32 23.64 27.31
CA ILE A 158 1.91 24.82 27.94
C ILE A 158 3.34 24.98 27.44
N GLY A 159 3.73 26.20 27.05
CA GLY A 159 5.04 26.51 26.50
C GLY A 159 5.17 26.32 24.98
N SER A 160 4.22 25.67 24.31
CA SER A 160 4.17 25.62 22.85
C SER A 160 3.88 27.00 22.25
N PRO A 161 4.56 27.43 21.18
CA PRO A 161 4.18 28.63 20.42
C PRO A 161 2.74 28.58 19.91
N CYS A 162 2.22 27.37 19.63
CA CYS A 162 0.88 27.15 19.07
C CYS A 162 -0.22 27.06 20.13
N VAL A 163 0.09 27.25 21.44
CA VAL A 163 -0.90 27.05 22.50
C VAL A 163 -2.15 27.91 22.28
N GLY A 164 -3.31 27.29 22.34
CA GLY A 164 -4.62 27.94 22.15
C GLY A 164 -5.06 28.05 20.67
N PHE A 165 -4.17 27.82 19.69
CA PHE A 165 -4.54 27.89 18.29
C PHE A 165 -5.04 26.55 17.72
N LYS A 166 -5.91 26.64 16.73
CA LYS A 166 -6.36 25.52 15.91
C LYS A 166 -5.24 25.13 14.94
N CYS A 167 -4.91 23.84 14.90
CA CYS A 167 -3.80 23.29 14.11
C CYS A 167 -4.27 22.19 13.18
N ILE A 168 -3.59 22.07 12.03
CA ILE A 168 -3.71 20.98 11.07
C ILE A 168 -2.32 20.55 10.61
N PRO A 169 -1.87 19.33 10.92
CA PRO A 169 -0.63 18.78 10.40
C PRO A 169 -0.75 18.39 8.94
N THR A 170 0.33 18.54 8.19
CA THR A 170 0.45 18.06 6.83
C THR A 170 1.88 17.65 6.51
N TYR A 171 2.08 16.99 5.38
CA TYR A 171 3.40 16.57 4.93
C TYR A 171 4.29 17.76 4.57
N ASP A 172 5.58 17.67 4.92
CA ASP A 172 6.59 18.58 4.43
C ASP A 172 6.82 18.43 2.92
N MET A 173 6.94 19.53 2.21
CA MET A 173 7.02 19.55 0.74
C MET A 173 8.28 18.87 0.21
N GLU A 174 9.42 18.93 0.91
CA GLU A 174 10.65 18.24 0.45
C GLU A 174 10.44 16.70 0.48
N ASN A 175 9.75 16.19 1.49
CA ASN A 175 9.40 14.78 1.57
C ASN A 175 8.35 14.39 0.52
N VAL A 176 7.36 15.24 0.25
CA VAL A 176 6.37 15.02 -0.81
C VAL A 176 7.04 14.95 -2.19
N LEU A 177 8.04 15.79 -2.47
CA LEU A 177 8.78 15.74 -3.73
C LEU A 177 9.62 14.45 -3.89
N ARG A 178 10.07 13.86 -2.79
CA ARG A 178 10.74 12.54 -2.78
C ARG A 178 9.75 11.38 -2.90
N MET A 179 8.55 11.53 -2.31
CA MET A 179 7.47 10.55 -2.24
C MET A 179 6.19 11.18 -2.81
N TYR A 180 6.18 11.39 -4.12
CA TYR A 180 5.13 12.16 -4.80
C TYR A 180 3.71 11.57 -4.63
N GLU A 181 3.60 10.33 -4.21
CA GLU A 181 2.35 9.66 -3.83
C GLU A 181 1.63 10.33 -2.64
N TRP A 182 2.32 11.17 -1.86
CA TRP A 182 1.73 11.95 -0.76
C TRP A 182 1.13 13.30 -1.21
N MET A 183 1.38 13.72 -2.44
CA MET A 183 0.85 14.99 -2.97
C MET A 183 -0.69 15.11 -2.88
N PRO A 184 -1.49 14.06 -3.16
CA PRO A 184 -2.94 14.14 -2.98
C PRO A 184 -3.34 14.38 -1.53
N LEU A 185 -2.69 13.70 -0.58
CA LEU A 185 -2.98 13.87 0.86
C LEU A 185 -2.69 15.30 1.30
N LEU A 186 -1.54 15.85 0.91
CA LEU A 186 -1.22 17.27 1.14
C LEU A 186 -2.32 18.20 0.59
N ARG A 187 -2.84 17.92 -0.60
CA ARG A 187 -3.93 18.74 -1.19
C ARG A 187 -5.22 18.65 -0.39
N PHE A 188 -5.61 17.45 0.08
CA PHE A 188 -6.78 17.30 0.96
C PHE A 188 -6.60 18.07 2.27
N ASP A 189 -5.42 17.97 2.89
CA ASP A 189 -5.10 18.68 4.13
C ASP A 189 -5.22 20.21 3.95
N LEU A 190 -4.64 20.74 2.86
CA LEU A 190 -4.69 22.19 2.58
C LEU A 190 -6.08 22.67 2.13
N SER A 191 -6.88 21.84 1.45
CA SER A 191 -8.28 22.16 1.17
C SER A 191 -9.08 22.26 2.45
N ARG A 192 -8.86 21.35 3.40
CA ARG A 192 -9.46 21.45 4.75
C ARG A 192 -8.96 22.68 5.50
N ALA A 193 -7.67 23.00 5.42
CA ALA A 193 -7.15 24.23 6.01
C ALA A 193 -7.83 25.47 5.45
N ALA A 194 -8.16 25.48 4.16
CA ALA A 194 -8.90 26.58 3.53
C ALA A 194 -10.33 26.70 4.10
N GLU A 195 -11.06 25.59 4.22
CA GLU A 195 -12.40 25.57 4.84
C GLU A 195 -12.38 26.10 6.27
N GLU A 196 -11.37 25.75 7.06
CA GLU A 196 -11.19 26.09 8.47
C GLU A 196 -10.55 27.46 8.69
N SER A 197 -10.09 28.15 7.64
CA SER A 197 -9.26 29.37 7.75
C SER A 197 -10.06 30.65 8.03
N THR A 198 -11.39 30.62 7.89
CA THR A 198 -12.25 31.80 8.05
C THR A 198 -12.74 32.00 9.48
N PHE A 199 -12.55 31.05 10.38
CA PHE A 199 -12.97 31.10 11.78
C PHE A 199 -11.97 30.40 12.71
N PRO A 200 -11.78 30.88 13.97
CA PRO A 200 -10.82 30.31 14.90
C PRO A 200 -11.36 29.13 15.74
N GLU A 201 -12.68 28.88 15.72
CA GLU A 201 -13.32 27.82 16.48
C GLU A 201 -12.91 26.44 15.96
N LEU A 202 -12.81 25.47 16.87
CA LEU A 202 -12.57 24.08 16.53
C LEU A 202 -13.90 23.32 16.62
N ASN A 203 -14.47 22.98 15.47
CA ASN A 203 -15.75 22.28 15.36
C ASN A 203 -15.48 20.80 15.05
N LEU A 204 -15.40 19.97 16.09
CA LEU A 204 -15.27 18.51 15.96
C LEU A 204 -16.66 17.85 16.03
N PRO A 205 -16.82 16.66 15.41
CA PRO A 205 -18.05 15.90 15.53
C PRO A 205 -18.29 15.50 17.01
N GLU A 206 -19.51 15.70 17.48
CA GLU A 206 -19.94 15.23 18.78
C GLU A 206 -20.49 13.81 18.61
N ARG A 207 -19.99 12.85 19.42
CA ARG A 207 -20.38 11.45 19.34
C ARG A 207 -20.79 10.95 20.72
N HIS A 208 -21.82 10.12 20.77
CA HIS A 208 -22.43 9.60 21.98
C HIS A 208 -22.33 8.08 22.01
N TYR A 209 -21.70 7.56 23.07
CA TYR A 209 -21.43 6.13 23.21
C TYR A 209 -22.12 5.55 24.43
N GLU A 210 -22.89 4.48 24.24
CA GLU A 210 -23.44 3.67 25.32
C GLU A 210 -22.43 2.56 25.68
N LEU A 211 -21.56 2.80 26.67
CA LEU A 211 -20.46 1.90 27.03
C LEU A 211 -20.78 0.92 28.17
N HIS A 212 -21.80 1.20 28.98
CA HIS A 212 -22.07 0.47 30.22
C HIS A 212 -23.49 -0.14 30.24
N LEU A 213 -23.88 -0.77 29.13
CA LEU A 213 -25.14 -1.47 29.04
C LEU A 213 -25.02 -2.84 29.73
N SER A 214 -26.07 -3.25 30.45
CA SER A 214 -26.23 -4.64 30.92
C SER A 214 -26.52 -5.59 29.73
N ALA A 215 -26.32 -6.89 29.92
CA ALA A 215 -26.61 -7.91 28.91
C ALA A 215 -28.05 -7.80 28.37
N TYR A 216 -29.04 -7.58 29.25
CA TYR A 216 -30.43 -7.43 28.86
C TYR A 216 -30.72 -6.14 28.07
N GLN A 217 -30.04 -5.05 28.42
CA GLN A 217 -30.14 -3.79 27.63
C GLN A 217 -29.53 -3.97 26.24
N ILE A 218 -28.41 -4.67 26.11
CA ILE A 218 -27.81 -5.00 24.81
C ILE A 218 -28.77 -5.83 23.97
N ILE A 219 -29.38 -6.88 24.55
CA ILE A 219 -30.37 -7.72 23.89
C ILE A 219 -31.56 -6.87 23.41
N ASP A 220 -32.05 -5.96 24.24
CA ASP A 220 -33.13 -5.05 23.88
C ASP A 220 -32.73 -4.10 22.73
N ARG A 221 -31.54 -3.49 22.78
CA ARG A 221 -31.01 -2.68 21.68
C ARG A 221 -30.95 -3.46 20.37
N LEU A 222 -30.42 -4.69 20.40
CA LEU A 222 -30.30 -5.55 19.22
C LEU A 222 -31.66 -5.91 18.62
N ARG A 223 -32.67 -6.20 19.43
CA ARG A 223 -34.04 -6.53 19.00
C ARG A 223 -34.75 -5.35 18.35
N ASN A 224 -34.49 -4.15 18.88
CA ASN A 224 -35.18 -2.92 18.46
C ASN A 224 -34.46 -2.17 17.32
N LEU A 225 -33.40 -2.74 16.72
CA LEU A 225 -32.78 -2.14 15.54
C LEU A 225 -33.79 -2.07 14.39
N PRO A 226 -34.03 -0.88 13.82
CA PRO A 226 -35.10 -0.67 12.84
C PRO A 226 -34.75 -1.34 11.50
N ALA A 227 -35.76 -1.96 10.89
CA ALA A 227 -35.62 -2.52 9.55
C ALA A 227 -35.36 -1.43 8.51
N GLY A 228 -34.50 -1.72 7.54
CA GLY A 228 -34.17 -0.82 6.45
C GLY A 228 -33.18 0.32 6.80
N ILE A 229 -32.88 0.53 8.08
CA ILE A 229 -31.89 1.54 8.51
C ILE A 229 -30.52 0.84 8.61
N PRO A 230 -29.48 1.35 7.92
CA PRO A 230 -28.13 0.79 8.01
C PRO A 230 -27.55 0.87 9.43
N ILE A 231 -26.70 -0.12 9.75
CA ILE A 231 -25.84 -0.07 10.93
C ILE A 231 -24.39 -0.24 10.50
N ALA A 232 -23.45 0.42 11.18
CA ALA A 232 -22.03 0.14 10.97
C ALA A 232 -21.47 -0.69 12.11
N LEU A 233 -20.57 -1.62 11.79
CA LEU A 233 -19.98 -2.58 12.71
C LEU A 233 -18.47 -2.44 12.71
N ASP A 234 -17.86 -2.65 13.88
CA ASP A 234 -16.44 -2.84 14.06
C ASP A 234 -16.18 -3.84 15.19
N ILE A 235 -15.12 -4.66 15.08
CA ILE A 235 -14.70 -5.59 16.13
C ILE A 235 -13.27 -5.30 16.57
N GLU A 236 -13.01 -5.45 17.86
CA GLU A 236 -11.66 -5.38 18.42
C GLU A 236 -11.28 -6.69 19.10
N GLY A 237 -10.03 -7.09 18.91
CA GLY A 237 -9.46 -8.34 19.42
C GLY A 237 -8.73 -9.13 18.37
N TYR A 238 -8.66 -10.43 18.59
CA TYR A 238 -7.95 -11.38 17.74
C TYR A 238 -8.90 -12.44 17.21
N VAL A 239 -8.45 -13.22 16.24
CA VAL A 239 -9.26 -14.34 15.72
C VAL A 239 -9.59 -15.36 16.80
N SER A 240 -8.69 -15.55 17.75
CA SER A 240 -8.88 -16.45 18.90
C SER A 240 -9.90 -15.90 19.91
N TRP A 241 -10.02 -14.58 20.03
CA TRP A 241 -10.86 -13.94 21.02
C TRP A 241 -11.20 -12.50 20.63
N ILE A 242 -12.48 -12.16 20.60
CA ILE A 242 -12.99 -10.79 20.42
C ILE A 242 -13.16 -10.16 21.79
N SER A 243 -12.61 -8.97 22.01
CA SER A 243 -12.80 -8.19 23.22
C SER A 243 -14.14 -7.48 23.25
N CYS A 244 -14.51 -6.90 22.13
CA CYS A 244 -15.77 -6.21 21.98
C CYS A 244 -16.17 -6.07 20.49
N LEU A 245 -17.45 -5.78 20.29
CA LEU A 245 -18.04 -5.38 19.00
C LEU A 245 -18.83 -4.09 19.25
N SER A 246 -18.68 -3.10 18.37
CA SER A 246 -19.49 -1.89 18.40
C SER A 246 -20.50 -1.86 17.26
N ILE A 247 -21.64 -1.25 17.52
CA ILE A 247 -22.69 -0.98 16.52
C ILE A 247 -22.99 0.51 16.54
N ALA A 248 -22.72 1.18 15.42
CA ALA A 248 -23.19 2.53 15.18
C ALA A 248 -24.52 2.53 14.43
N THR A 249 -25.49 3.26 14.93
CA THR A 249 -26.82 3.43 14.31
C THR A 249 -26.91 4.65 13.41
N ASP A 250 -25.97 5.55 13.55
CA ASP A 250 -25.75 6.75 12.72
C ASP A 250 -24.30 7.26 12.96
N PRO A 251 -23.83 8.35 12.30
CA PRO A 251 -22.50 8.88 12.52
C PRO A 251 -22.17 9.31 13.94
N HIS A 252 -23.17 9.54 14.78
CA HIS A 252 -23.00 10.16 16.11
C HIS A 252 -23.28 9.22 17.26
N HIS A 253 -23.98 8.12 17.06
CA HIS A 253 -24.42 7.22 18.11
C HIS A 253 -23.95 5.79 17.88
N ALA A 254 -23.31 5.22 18.93
CA ALA A 254 -22.91 3.83 18.93
C ALA A 254 -23.08 3.21 20.32
N PHE A 255 -23.22 1.90 20.36
CA PHE A 255 -23.15 1.14 21.61
C PHE A 255 -22.17 -0.02 21.50
N ILE A 256 -21.62 -0.43 22.65
CA ILE A 256 -20.64 -1.49 22.74
C ILE A 256 -21.28 -2.80 23.23
N ILE A 257 -20.80 -3.91 22.68
CA ILE A 257 -21.11 -5.27 23.10
C ILE A 257 -19.78 -5.90 23.55
N PRO A 258 -19.48 -5.91 24.84
CA PRO A 258 -18.28 -6.55 25.35
C PRO A 258 -18.44 -8.08 25.37
N PHE A 259 -17.34 -8.80 25.20
CA PHE A 259 -17.30 -10.26 25.24
C PHE A 259 -16.56 -10.73 26.49
N GLY A 260 -17.13 -11.72 27.21
CA GLY A 260 -16.53 -12.29 28.42
C GLY A 260 -16.55 -11.37 29.63
N VAL A 261 -17.44 -10.38 29.66
CA VAL A 261 -17.61 -9.42 30.76
C VAL A 261 -18.78 -9.81 31.66
N PHE A 262 -19.80 -10.44 31.10
CA PHE A 262 -21.00 -10.89 31.80
C PHE A 262 -20.82 -12.30 32.36
N THR A 263 -21.84 -12.80 33.04
CA THR A 263 -21.85 -14.23 33.40
C THR A 263 -21.89 -15.09 32.11
N PRO A 264 -21.34 -16.32 32.12
CA PRO A 264 -21.38 -17.20 30.96
C PRO A 264 -22.76 -17.40 30.35
N ALA A 265 -23.82 -17.39 31.18
CA ALA A 265 -25.21 -17.51 30.70
C ALA A 265 -25.68 -16.23 29.98
N GLU A 266 -25.35 -15.08 30.50
CA GLU A 266 -25.69 -13.79 29.89
C GLU A 266 -24.90 -13.57 28.61
N ASP A 267 -23.58 -13.87 28.60
CA ASP A 267 -22.77 -13.82 27.36
C ASP A 267 -23.37 -14.72 26.27
N ALA A 268 -23.79 -15.93 26.60
CA ALA A 268 -24.45 -16.84 25.65
C ALA A 268 -25.76 -16.25 25.09
N LEU A 269 -26.57 -15.59 25.90
CA LEU A 269 -27.80 -14.92 25.45
C LEU A 269 -27.51 -13.73 24.54
N VAL A 270 -26.50 -12.91 24.85
CA VAL A 270 -26.06 -11.78 24.02
C VAL A 270 -25.55 -12.28 22.67
N ILE A 271 -24.68 -13.31 22.66
CA ILE A 271 -24.14 -13.90 21.44
C ILE A 271 -25.27 -14.50 20.56
N GLU A 272 -26.23 -15.19 21.18
CA GLU A 272 -27.36 -15.74 20.44
C GLU A 272 -28.23 -14.63 19.83
N GLN A 273 -28.55 -13.56 20.60
CA GLN A 273 -29.28 -12.44 20.05
C GLN A 273 -28.50 -11.71 18.95
N LEU A 274 -27.17 -11.58 19.10
CA LEU A 274 -26.31 -11.01 18.08
C LEU A 274 -26.35 -11.87 16.79
N ARG A 275 -26.32 -13.20 16.90
CA ARG A 275 -26.44 -14.13 15.78
C ARG A 275 -27.76 -13.93 15.00
N ILE A 276 -28.87 -13.85 15.75
CA ILE A 276 -30.18 -13.61 15.16
C ILE A 276 -30.23 -12.26 14.44
N THR A 277 -29.73 -11.21 15.09
CA THR A 277 -29.76 -9.84 14.56
C THR A 277 -28.87 -9.70 13.34
N MET A 278 -27.67 -10.27 13.35
CA MET A 278 -26.73 -10.16 12.22
C MET A 278 -27.19 -10.97 11.00
N ALA A 279 -27.99 -12.01 11.18
CA ALA A 279 -28.58 -12.79 10.08
C ALA A 279 -29.80 -12.12 9.43
N ARG A 280 -30.26 -10.97 9.92
CA ARG A 280 -31.41 -10.25 9.35
C ARG A 280 -31.07 -9.66 7.97
N ASP A 281 -31.85 -10.02 6.94
CA ASP A 281 -31.74 -9.45 5.60
C ASP A 281 -32.33 -8.03 5.50
N ASP A 282 -33.27 -7.69 6.37
CA ASP A 282 -33.87 -6.37 6.45
C ASP A 282 -33.02 -5.33 7.21
N LEU A 283 -31.87 -5.72 7.73
CA LEU A 283 -30.94 -4.86 8.45
C LEU A 283 -29.65 -4.67 7.61
N PRO A 284 -29.51 -3.59 6.86
CA PRO A 284 -28.32 -3.33 6.06
C PRO A 284 -27.09 -3.09 6.94
N LYS A 285 -25.91 -3.63 6.54
CA LYS A 285 -24.66 -3.51 7.31
C LYS A 285 -23.59 -2.80 6.52
N ILE A 286 -22.85 -1.95 7.21
CA ILE A 286 -21.70 -1.18 6.75
C ILE A 286 -20.49 -1.63 7.55
N LEU A 287 -19.37 -1.92 6.88
CA LEU A 287 -18.11 -2.31 7.53
C LEU A 287 -16.92 -1.65 6.84
N GLN A 288 -15.77 -1.76 7.46
CA GLN A 288 -14.46 -1.40 6.91
C GLN A 288 -13.59 -2.65 6.83
N ASN A 289 -13.24 -3.14 5.62
CA ASN A 289 -12.52 -4.39 5.41
C ASN A 289 -13.31 -5.60 5.95
N CYS A 290 -14.57 -5.66 5.58
CA CYS A 290 -15.57 -6.60 6.10
C CYS A 290 -15.16 -8.08 6.02
N ILE A 291 -14.21 -8.44 5.15
CA ILE A 291 -13.69 -9.80 5.01
C ILE A 291 -13.06 -10.30 6.32
N TYR A 292 -12.39 -9.40 7.06
CA TYR A 292 -11.80 -9.75 8.37
C TYR A 292 -12.88 -9.97 9.41
N ASP A 293 -13.75 -9.00 9.62
CA ASP A 293 -14.81 -9.06 10.64
C ASP A 293 -15.76 -10.23 10.38
N TYR A 294 -16.16 -10.40 9.12
CA TYR A 294 -17.00 -11.53 8.72
C TYR A 294 -16.32 -12.86 9.04
N PHE A 295 -15.04 -13.01 8.69
CA PHE A 295 -14.30 -14.25 8.97
C PHE A 295 -14.25 -14.55 10.47
N VAL A 296 -13.87 -13.60 11.30
CA VAL A 296 -13.77 -13.78 12.75
C VAL A 296 -15.12 -14.16 13.35
N LEU A 297 -16.17 -13.41 13.04
CA LEU A 297 -17.53 -13.64 13.55
C LEU A 297 -18.07 -14.99 13.10
N ALA A 298 -17.95 -15.33 11.81
CA ALA A 298 -18.48 -16.58 11.28
C ALA A 298 -17.65 -17.81 11.70
N TYR A 299 -16.33 -17.71 11.66
CA TYR A 299 -15.44 -18.83 11.95
C TYR A 299 -15.41 -19.20 13.42
N ARG A 300 -15.44 -18.19 14.32
CA ARG A 300 -15.27 -18.40 15.75
C ARG A 300 -16.58 -18.49 16.51
N TYR A 301 -17.54 -17.62 16.18
CA TYR A 301 -18.79 -17.46 16.93
C TYR A 301 -20.03 -17.95 16.16
N HIS A 302 -19.85 -18.44 14.92
CA HIS A 302 -20.94 -18.84 14.03
C HIS A 302 -21.98 -17.72 13.79
N ILE A 303 -21.51 -16.46 13.81
CA ILE A 303 -22.30 -15.27 13.52
C ILE A 303 -22.09 -14.91 12.06
N HIS A 304 -23.11 -15.12 11.23
CA HIS A 304 -23.08 -14.77 9.81
C HIS A 304 -23.73 -13.41 9.59
N LEU A 305 -23.06 -12.54 8.81
CA LEU A 305 -23.58 -11.24 8.45
C LEU A 305 -24.35 -11.35 7.13
N ALA A 306 -25.67 -11.14 7.18
CA ALA A 306 -26.48 -10.97 5.98
C ALA A 306 -26.54 -9.50 5.56
N ASN A 307 -26.85 -9.22 4.30
CA ASN A 307 -27.09 -7.90 3.75
C ASN A 307 -25.96 -6.87 4.05
N ILE A 308 -24.71 -7.21 3.71
CA ILE A 308 -23.60 -6.27 3.74
C ILE A 308 -23.72 -5.38 2.50
N ILE A 309 -24.15 -4.13 2.68
CA ILE A 309 -24.39 -3.20 1.57
C ILE A 309 -23.17 -2.35 1.23
N MET A 310 -22.25 -2.18 2.18
CA MET A 310 -21.11 -1.29 2.04
C MET A 310 -19.89 -1.83 2.78
N ASP A 311 -18.77 -1.90 2.06
CA ASP A 311 -17.42 -1.95 2.63
C ASP A 311 -16.71 -0.66 2.26
N THR A 312 -16.36 0.18 3.25
CA THR A 312 -15.73 1.48 3.02
C THR A 312 -14.31 1.36 2.46
N MET A 313 -13.63 0.21 2.61
CA MET A 313 -12.38 -0.07 1.91
C MET A 313 -12.61 -0.25 0.40
N VAL A 314 -13.67 -0.96 0.01
CA VAL A 314 -14.03 -1.18 -1.40
C VAL A 314 -14.48 0.10 -2.06
N SER A 315 -15.37 0.85 -1.42
CA SER A 315 -15.84 2.13 -1.97
C SER A 315 -14.74 3.20 -2.00
N GLY A 316 -13.86 3.26 -1.00
CA GLY A 316 -12.70 4.14 -1.00
C GLY A 316 -11.73 3.83 -2.14
N TRP A 317 -11.53 2.54 -2.46
CA TRP A 317 -10.75 2.13 -3.62
C TRP A 317 -11.43 2.53 -4.95
N GLU A 318 -12.73 2.45 -5.03
CA GLU A 318 -13.47 2.86 -6.23
C GLU A 318 -13.33 4.35 -6.51
N ILE A 319 -13.33 5.18 -5.47
CA ILE A 319 -13.19 6.63 -5.58
C ILE A 319 -11.72 7.01 -5.86
N TYR A 320 -10.77 6.44 -5.09
CA TYR A 320 -9.33 6.75 -5.15
C TYR A 320 -8.47 5.48 -5.02
N SER A 321 -8.34 4.73 -6.12
CA SER A 321 -7.61 3.44 -6.12
C SER A 321 -6.13 3.55 -5.73
N GLU A 322 -5.50 4.70 -5.89
CA GLU A 322 -4.08 4.92 -5.58
C GLU A 322 -3.82 5.38 -4.14
N LEU A 323 -4.84 5.80 -3.39
CA LEU A 323 -4.66 6.21 -1.99
C LEU A 323 -4.70 5.00 -1.04
N PRO A 324 -4.08 5.11 0.15
CA PRO A 324 -4.24 4.12 1.20
C PRO A 324 -5.72 3.97 1.61
N LYS A 325 -6.20 2.73 1.77
CA LYS A 325 -7.61 2.41 2.03
C LYS A 325 -7.90 2.12 3.50
N GLY A 326 -6.90 2.21 4.38
CA GLY A 326 -7.09 2.02 5.82
C GLY A 326 -8.00 3.07 6.44
N LEU A 327 -8.75 2.69 7.47
CA LEU A 327 -9.73 3.55 8.13
C LEU A 327 -9.13 4.89 8.56
N GLY A 328 -7.90 4.90 9.12
CA GLY A 328 -7.23 6.14 9.53
C GLY A 328 -7.08 7.16 8.40
N THR A 329 -6.62 6.76 7.21
CA THR A 329 -6.51 7.65 6.05
C THR A 329 -7.89 8.10 5.56
N GLN A 330 -8.86 7.20 5.53
CA GLN A 330 -10.22 7.55 5.12
C GLN A 330 -10.88 8.52 6.09
N THR A 331 -10.71 8.30 7.41
CA THR A 331 -11.16 9.24 8.46
C THR A 331 -10.60 10.64 8.19
N THR A 332 -9.31 10.74 7.92
CA THR A 332 -8.65 12.02 7.60
C THR A 332 -9.26 12.70 6.38
N ILE A 333 -9.57 11.95 5.32
CA ILE A 333 -10.09 12.54 4.07
C ILE A 333 -11.57 12.92 4.20
N TRP A 334 -12.38 12.05 4.76
CA TRP A 334 -13.84 12.10 4.66
C TRP A 334 -14.57 12.62 5.88
N THR A 335 -13.91 12.64 7.06
CA THR A 335 -14.53 13.10 8.32
C THR A 335 -13.75 14.25 8.95
N ARG A 336 -14.30 14.85 10.00
CA ARG A 336 -13.57 15.80 10.86
C ARG A 336 -13.09 15.18 12.17
N GLU A 337 -13.16 13.87 12.29
CA GLU A 337 -12.61 13.15 13.45
C GLU A 337 -11.08 13.31 13.50
N PRO A 338 -10.50 13.83 14.58
CA PRO A 338 -9.05 13.91 14.72
C PRO A 338 -8.45 12.51 14.85
N TYR A 339 -7.12 12.39 14.67
CA TYR A 339 -6.42 11.12 14.83
C TYR A 339 -6.61 10.58 16.25
N TYR A 340 -7.18 9.40 16.37
CA TYR A 340 -7.50 8.70 17.64
C TYR A 340 -6.88 7.31 17.74
N LYS A 341 -6.23 6.79 16.68
CA LYS A 341 -5.70 5.42 16.65
C LYS A 341 -4.63 5.10 17.71
N PHE A 342 -4.06 6.12 18.37
CA PHE A 342 -3.19 5.92 19.54
C PHE A 342 -3.93 5.31 20.72
N GLN A 343 -5.23 5.48 20.84
CA GLN A 343 -6.08 4.92 21.90
C GLN A 343 -6.06 3.40 21.91
N ARG A 344 -5.85 2.75 20.77
CA ARG A 344 -5.71 1.29 20.65
C ARG A 344 -4.60 0.70 21.54
N LYS A 345 -3.59 1.51 21.88
CA LYS A 345 -2.43 1.09 22.69
C LYS A 345 -2.57 1.43 24.18
N VAL A 346 -3.67 2.05 24.54
CA VAL A 346 -3.95 2.40 25.93
C VAL A 346 -4.56 1.18 26.62
N ASP A 347 -3.93 0.76 27.73
CA ASP A 347 -4.42 -0.36 28.54
C ASP A 347 -5.51 0.13 29.52
N ASP A 348 -6.65 0.52 28.95
CA ASP A 348 -7.85 0.98 29.66
C ASP A 348 -9.11 0.55 28.90
N THR A 349 -9.99 -0.17 29.58
CA THR A 349 -11.20 -0.76 28.99
C THR A 349 -12.15 0.29 28.39
N VAL A 350 -12.37 1.39 29.08
CA VAL A 350 -13.27 2.46 28.62
C VAL A 350 -12.71 3.14 27.36
N THR A 351 -11.42 3.41 27.38
CA THR A 351 -10.71 3.96 26.20
C THR A 351 -10.78 2.99 25.01
N HIS A 352 -10.61 1.69 25.25
CA HIS A 352 -10.69 0.65 24.23
C HIS A 352 -12.11 0.54 23.63
N TRP A 353 -13.14 0.57 24.47
CA TRP A 353 -14.53 0.57 24.02
C TRP A 353 -14.90 1.85 23.25
N THR A 354 -14.46 3.00 23.75
CA THR A 354 -14.61 4.30 23.08
C THR A 354 -13.96 4.26 21.68
N TYR A 355 -12.76 3.70 21.58
CA TYR A 355 -12.05 3.52 20.33
C TYR A 355 -12.85 2.68 19.33
N CYS A 356 -13.38 1.51 19.73
CA CYS A 356 -14.21 0.65 18.90
C CYS A 356 -15.50 1.36 18.42
N CYS A 357 -16.19 2.08 19.33
CA CYS A 357 -17.36 2.88 18.96
C CYS A 357 -17.03 4.02 17.99
N THR A 358 -15.85 4.64 18.15
CA THR A 358 -15.38 5.66 17.20
C THR A 358 -15.17 5.05 15.83
N ASP A 359 -14.56 3.86 15.71
CA ASP A 359 -14.33 3.16 14.46
C ASP A 359 -15.65 2.86 13.72
N SER A 360 -16.69 2.40 14.42
CA SER A 360 -18.01 2.17 13.79
C SER A 360 -18.70 3.47 13.37
N CYS A 361 -18.67 4.53 14.19
CA CYS A 361 -19.26 5.83 13.84
C CYS A 361 -18.59 6.49 12.63
N VAL A 362 -17.24 6.51 12.57
CA VAL A 362 -16.53 7.06 11.42
C VAL A 362 -16.73 6.20 10.17
N THR A 363 -16.85 4.88 10.31
CA THR A 363 -17.16 3.98 9.21
C THR A 363 -18.54 4.29 8.61
N TYR A 364 -19.53 4.59 9.45
CA TYR A 364 -20.85 5.03 9.02
C TYR A 364 -20.79 6.36 8.26
N GLU A 365 -20.15 7.39 8.84
CA GLU A 365 -19.99 8.71 8.22
C GLU A 365 -19.25 8.62 6.87
N ILE A 366 -18.17 7.83 6.79
CA ILE A 366 -17.42 7.59 5.55
C ILE A 366 -18.33 6.97 4.49
N ALA A 367 -19.16 5.97 4.86
CA ALA A 367 -20.07 5.31 3.92
C ALA A 367 -21.06 6.30 3.29
N GLU A 368 -21.66 7.20 4.08
CA GLU A 368 -22.56 8.26 3.57
C GLU A 368 -21.84 9.19 2.58
N ARG A 369 -20.63 9.63 2.92
CA ARG A 369 -19.80 10.47 2.05
C ARG A 369 -19.41 9.76 0.76
N HIS A 370 -19.06 8.48 0.84
CA HIS A 370 -18.71 7.67 -0.33
C HIS A 370 -19.90 7.48 -1.27
N LEU A 371 -21.10 7.22 -0.74
CA LEU A 371 -22.32 7.13 -1.57
C LEU A 371 -22.60 8.43 -2.31
N THR A 372 -22.38 9.58 -1.67
CA THR A 372 -22.52 10.89 -2.31
C THR A 372 -21.45 11.13 -3.39
N ALA A 373 -20.23 10.64 -3.16
CA ALA A 373 -19.10 10.83 -4.09
C ALA A 373 -19.13 9.88 -5.30
N MET A 374 -19.83 8.74 -5.21
CA MET A 374 -19.92 7.75 -6.29
C MET A 374 -21.19 7.98 -7.13
N SER A 375 -21.05 7.95 -8.45
CA SER A 375 -22.16 8.03 -9.39
C SER A 375 -21.87 7.28 -10.68
N GLY A 376 -22.92 6.95 -11.46
CA GLY A 376 -22.79 6.31 -12.77
C GLY A 376 -21.98 5.00 -12.70
N ASN A 377 -21.00 4.88 -13.59
CA ASN A 377 -20.20 3.66 -13.74
C ASN A 377 -19.40 3.27 -12.49
N ALA A 378 -18.98 4.24 -11.67
CA ALA A 378 -18.26 3.96 -10.42
C ALA A 378 -19.17 3.25 -9.42
N LEU A 379 -20.42 3.68 -9.30
CA LEU A 379 -21.40 3.02 -8.43
C LEU A 379 -21.74 1.59 -8.93
N GLU A 380 -21.89 1.41 -10.22
CA GLU A 380 -22.16 0.07 -10.78
C GLU A 380 -20.96 -0.88 -10.60
N HIS A 381 -19.73 -0.39 -10.77
CA HIS A 381 -18.54 -1.19 -10.52
C HIS A 381 -18.36 -1.50 -9.03
N PHE A 382 -18.67 -0.56 -8.14
CA PHE A 382 -18.73 -0.80 -6.71
C PHE A 382 -19.72 -1.92 -6.36
N LYS A 383 -20.96 -1.89 -6.88
CA LYS A 383 -21.95 -2.95 -6.67
C LYS A 383 -21.44 -4.32 -7.17
N PHE A 384 -20.76 -4.34 -8.31
CA PHE A 384 -20.12 -5.56 -8.81
C PHE A 384 -19.07 -6.08 -7.82
N ASN A 385 -18.17 -5.24 -7.31
CA ASN A 385 -17.18 -5.66 -6.32
C ASN A 385 -17.82 -6.16 -5.02
N MET A 386 -18.87 -5.49 -4.55
CA MET A 386 -19.62 -5.96 -3.37
C MET A 386 -20.30 -7.32 -3.61
N SER A 387 -20.75 -7.61 -4.82
CA SER A 387 -21.35 -8.91 -5.17
C SER A 387 -20.36 -10.08 -5.12
N LEU A 388 -19.06 -9.82 -5.10
CA LEU A 388 -18.02 -10.85 -4.94
C LEU A 388 -17.84 -11.29 -3.48
N LEU A 389 -18.24 -10.46 -2.51
CA LEU A 389 -17.99 -10.73 -1.09
C LEU A 389 -18.54 -12.09 -0.61
N PRO A 390 -19.76 -12.53 -0.95
CA PRO A 390 -20.24 -13.83 -0.49
C PRO A 390 -19.36 -14.99 -0.94
N ALA A 391 -18.90 -14.97 -2.20
CA ALA A 391 -18.02 -16.00 -2.74
C ALA A 391 -16.64 -15.99 -2.06
N ILE A 392 -16.08 -14.80 -1.83
CA ILE A 392 -14.78 -14.63 -1.19
C ILE A 392 -14.83 -15.04 0.28
N ASN A 393 -15.86 -14.63 1.01
CA ASN A 393 -16.10 -15.05 2.39
C ASN A 393 -16.23 -16.58 2.49
N TYR A 394 -16.98 -17.20 1.57
CA TYR A 394 -17.07 -18.65 1.50
C TYR A 394 -15.71 -19.31 1.25
N MET A 395 -14.92 -18.81 0.28
CA MET A 395 -13.59 -19.34 -0.01
C MET A 395 -12.66 -19.23 1.21
N GLN A 396 -12.70 -18.10 1.92
CA GLN A 396 -11.89 -17.87 3.11
C GLN A 396 -12.31 -18.78 4.27
N LEU A 397 -13.60 -18.92 4.55
CA LEU A 397 -14.12 -19.81 5.60
C LEU A 397 -13.83 -21.27 5.30
N ARG A 398 -14.05 -21.68 4.05
CA ARG A 398 -13.83 -23.07 3.65
C ARG A 398 -12.36 -23.46 3.70
N GLY A 399 -11.48 -22.65 3.11
CA GLY A 399 -10.07 -23.02 2.92
C GLY A 399 -9.89 -24.26 2.03
N MET A 400 -8.66 -24.75 1.92
CA MET A 400 -8.29 -25.89 1.08
C MET A 400 -7.60 -26.97 1.90
N VAL A 401 -7.99 -28.23 1.70
CA VAL A 401 -7.31 -29.38 2.33
C VAL A 401 -5.88 -29.46 1.83
N PHE A 402 -4.93 -29.57 2.76
CA PHE A 402 -3.50 -29.60 2.48
C PHE A 402 -2.85 -30.88 3.04
N ASP A 403 -2.12 -31.59 2.19
CA ASP A 403 -1.39 -32.80 2.57
C ASP A 403 -0.13 -32.44 3.36
N LYS A 404 -0.31 -32.14 4.63
CA LYS A 404 0.77 -31.71 5.52
C LYS A 404 1.83 -32.79 5.67
N ALA A 405 1.45 -34.08 5.75
CA ALA A 405 2.39 -35.18 5.87
C ALA A 405 3.36 -35.20 4.68
N ARG A 406 2.81 -35.14 3.46
CA ARG A 406 3.63 -35.10 2.24
C ARG A 406 4.46 -33.81 2.13
N ALA A 407 3.92 -32.68 2.58
CA ALA A 407 4.65 -31.42 2.63
C ALA A 407 5.84 -31.50 3.59
N ASP A 408 5.69 -32.14 4.77
CA ASP A 408 6.76 -32.32 5.75
C ASP A 408 7.85 -33.26 5.24
N GLU A 409 7.49 -34.33 4.54
CA GLU A 409 8.47 -35.21 3.86
C GLU A 409 9.32 -34.41 2.85
N LEU A 410 8.67 -33.61 1.99
CA LEU A 410 9.35 -32.78 1.01
C LEU A 410 10.17 -31.67 1.65
N TYR A 411 9.71 -31.12 2.77
CA TYR A 411 10.45 -30.15 3.56
C TYR A 411 11.75 -30.75 4.08
N ASN A 412 11.68 -31.92 4.72
CA ASN A 412 12.86 -32.62 5.27
C ASN A 412 13.86 -33.00 4.16
N PHE A 413 13.39 -33.52 3.03
CA PHE A 413 14.24 -33.78 1.87
C PHE A 413 14.91 -32.50 1.34
N THR A 414 14.17 -31.42 1.23
CA THR A 414 14.69 -30.10 0.78
C THR A 414 15.71 -29.56 1.77
N LYS A 415 15.49 -29.75 3.07
CA LYS A 415 16.41 -29.34 4.14
C LYS A 415 17.74 -30.06 4.06
N ILE A 416 17.73 -31.37 3.89
CA ILE A 416 18.97 -32.15 3.70
C ILE A 416 19.76 -31.61 2.50
N LYS A 417 19.08 -31.41 1.37
CA LYS A 417 19.71 -30.84 0.18
C LYS A 417 20.26 -29.40 0.41
N GLN A 418 19.56 -28.58 1.17
CA GLN A 418 20.02 -27.22 1.52
C GLN A 418 21.29 -27.30 2.38
N ASP A 419 21.34 -28.22 3.34
CA ASP A 419 22.48 -28.40 4.24
C ASP A 419 23.72 -28.88 3.49
N GLU A 420 23.57 -29.79 2.52
CA GLU A 420 24.64 -30.20 1.62
C GLU A 420 25.19 -29.02 0.80
N ILE A 421 24.29 -28.16 0.26
CA ILE A 421 24.70 -26.98 -0.47
C ILE A 421 25.41 -25.99 0.48
N GLN A 422 24.93 -25.84 1.71
CA GLN A 422 25.58 -25.00 2.72
C GLN A 422 26.99 -25.46 3.05
N LEU A 423 27.21 -26.78 3.12
CA LEU A 423 28.56 -27.33 3.32
C LEU A 423 29.49 -26.96 2.17
N ARG A 424 29.04 -27.09 0.91
CA ARG A 424 29.87 -26.71 -0.26
C ARG A 424 30.19 -25.21 -0.26
N ILE A 425 29.20 -24.34 0.06
CA ILE A 425 29.45 -22.92 0.20
C ILE A 425 30.50 -22.63 1.26
N ASN A 426 30.42 -23.28 2.43
CA ASN A 426 31.35 -23.06 3.52
C ASN A 426 32.79 -23.56 3.13
N LEU A 427 32.89 -24.68 2.45
CA LEU A 427 34.16 -25.21 1.96
C LEU A 427 34.81 -24.26 0.95
N GLU A 428 34.05 -23.77 -0.02
CA GLU A 428 34.58 -22.85 -1.04
C GLU A 428 34.95 -21.48 -0.46
N CYS A 429 34.26 -21.04 0.61
CA CYS A 429 34.58 -19.81 1.33
C CYS A 429 35.68 -19.99 2.39
N GLY A 430 36.08 -21.22 2.74
CA GLY A 430 37.03 -21.51 3.81
C GLY A 430 36.54 -21.17 5.22
N LYS A 431 35.23 -20.88 5.38
CA LYS A 431 34.60 -20.48 6.64
C LYS A 431 33.07 -20.65 6.60
N LYS A 432 32.45 -20.70 7.78
CA LYS A 432 31.00 -20.73 7.91
C LYS A 432 30.39 -19.38 7.45
N VAL A 433 29.48 -19.42 6.48
CA VAL A 433 28.81 -18.25 5.89
C VAL A 433 27.31 -18.34 6.13
N ASN A 434 26.72 -17.31 6.69
CA ASN A 434 25.26 -17.18 6.76
C ASN A 434 24.71 -16.58 5.46
N VAL A 435 24.11 -17.43 4.62
CA VAL A 435 23.55 -17.01 3.32
C VAL A 435 22.40 -16.01 3.46
N ASN A 436 21.71 -15.98 4.62
CA ASN A 436 20.65 -15.00 4.92
C ASN A 436 21.19 -13.66 5.45
N SER A 437 22.52 -13.51 5.62
CA SER A 437 23.12 -12.23 6.03
C SER A 437 23.63 -11.46 4.81
N PRO A 438 22.95 -10.38 4.36
CA PRO A 438 23.42 -9.56 3.24
C PRO A 438 24.83 -8.99 3.47
N THR A 439 25.14 -8.61 4.70
CA THR A 439 26.45 -8.05 5.07
C THR A 439 27.57 -9.06 4.91
N GLN A 440 27.37 -10.32 5.40
CA GLN A 440 28.36 -11.37 5.24
C GLN A 440 28.55 -11.74 3.76
N LEU A 441 27.45 -11.89 3.01
CA LEU A 441 27.55 -12.18 1.58
C LEU A 441 28.21 -11.06 0.78
N CYS A 442 27.93 -9.79 1.08
CA CYS A 442 28.63 -8.66 0.44
C CYS A 442 30.13 -8.72 0.69
N ASN A 443 30.57 -9.07 1.90
CA ASN A 443 31.99 -9.23 2.21
C ASN A 443 32.60 -10.40 1.43
N VAL A 444 31.97 -11.58 1.45
CA VAL A 444 32.44 -12.75 0.71
C VAL A 444 32.53 -12.45 -0.80
N LEU A 445 31.41 -12.00 -1.40
CA LEU A 445 31.37 -11.87 -2.86
C LEU A 445 32.21 -10.71 -3.39
N TYR A 446 32.18 -9.55 -2.75
CA TYR A 446 32.75 -8.33 -3.31
C TYR A 446 34.13 -7.98 -2.77
N LYS A 447 34.48 -8.43 -1.54
CA LYS A 447 35.80 -8.16 -0.94
C LYS A 447 36.74 -9.35 -1.00
N GLU A 448 36.24 -10.57 -0.74
CA GLU A 448 37.11 -11.76 -0.67
C GLU A 448 37.24 -12.47 -2.01
N LYS A 449 36.13 -12.65 -2.74
CA LYS A 449 36.08 -13.34 -4.06
C LYS A 449 36.15 -12.37 -5.25
N HIS A 450 36.13 -11.05 -5.01
CA HIS A 450 36.31 -10.00 -6.01
C HIS A 450 35.33 -10.04 -7.19
N PHE A 451 34.11 -10.58 -7.00
CA PHE A 451 33.06 -10.52 -8.02
C PHE A 451 32.65 -9.06 -8.32
N PRO A 452 32.13 -8.77 -9.52
CA PRO A 452 31.66 -7.46 -9.89
C PRO A 452 30.58 -6.95 -8.93
N LYS A 453 30.80 -5.76 -8.35
CA LYS A 453 29.86 -5.13 -7.40
C LYS A 453 28.51 -4.92 -8.04
N GLN A 454 27.47 -5.37 -7.35
CA GLN A 454 26.08 -5.18 -7.76
C GLN A 454 25.38 -4.18 -6.83
N HIS A 455 24.54 -3.34 -7.42
CA HIS A 455 23.85 -2.25 -6.74
C HIS A 455 22.33 -2.45 -6.85
N PRO A 456 21.55 -2.12 -5.81
CA PRO A 456 20.09 -2.25 -5.88
C PRO A 456 19.52 -1.24 -6.88
N LYS A 457 18.51 -1.70 -7.65
CA LYS A 457 17.73 -0.86 -8.56
C LYS A 457 16.38 -0.56 -7.90
N LYS A 458 15.98 0.70 -7.80
CA LYS A 458 14.65 1.11 -7.33
C LYS A 458 14.06 2.12 -8.32
N GLY A 459 12.88 1.81 -8.89
CA GLY A 459 12.24 2.70 -9.87
C GLY A 459 13.11 3.00 -11.11
N GLY A 460 13.88 2.00 -11.59
CA GLY A 460 14.79 2.16 -12.74
C GLY A 460 16.11 2.87 -12.44
N ARG A 461 16.31 3.41 -11.23
CA ARG A 461 17.54 4.06 -10.81
C ARG A 461 18.41 3.11 -10.00
N ILE A 462 19.72 3.17 -10.23
CA ILE A 462 20.73 2.37 -9.51
C ILE A 462 21.22 3.17 -8.31
N ASP A 463 21.08 2.64 -7.12
CA ASP A 463 21.67 3.23 -5.90
C ASP A 463 23.13 2.75 -5.73
N LYS A 464 24.05 3.51 -6.30
CA LYS A 464 25.48 3.21 -6.24
C LYS A 464 26.09 3.31 -4.84
N THR A 465 25.36 3.82 -3.85
CA THR A 465 25.84 3.96 -2.46
C THR A 465 25.73 2.66 -1.69
N LYS A 466 24.91 1.71 -2.15
CA LYS A 466 24.64 0.44 -1.49
C LYS A 466 25.05 -0.74 -2.37
N LEU A 467 25.48 -1.83 -1.73
CA LEU A 467 25.72 -3.12 -2.38
C LEU A 467 24.52 -4.05 -2.11
N THR A 468 24.24 -4.93 -3.08
CA THR A 468 23.18 -5.94 -2.94
C THR A 468 23.68 -7.32 -3.34
N THR A 469 23.15 -8.34 -2.67
CA THR A 469 23.35 -9.75 -3.00
C THR A 469 22.01 -10.44 -3.23
N ASN A 470 20.98 -9.69 -3.62
CA ASN A 470 19.68 -10.27 -3.95
C ASN A 470 19.79 -11.27 -5.11
N ILE A 471 18.70 -11.96 -5.43
CA ILE A 471 18.72 -12.99 -6.48
C ILE A 471 19.12 -12.43 -7.84
N ASP A 472 18.70 -11.17 -8.14
CA ASP A 472 19.03 -10.51 -9.40
C ASP A 472 20.54 -10.26 -9.52
N ALA A 473 21.17 -9.84 -8.42
CA ALA A 473 22.61 -9.65 -8.36
C ALA A 473 23.37 -10.96 -8.57
N LEU A 474 22.91 -12.07 -7.96
CA LEU A 474 23.53 -13.39 -8.12
C LEU A 474 23.37 -13.90 -9.56
N LEU A 475 22.19 -13.71 -10.18
CA LEU A 475 21.96 -14.09 -11.58
C LEU A 475 22.85 -13.31 -12.54
N GLU A 476 23.05 -12.01 -12.31
CA GLU A 476 23.93 -11.20 -13.13
C GLU A 476 25.40 -11.57 -12.96
N ILE A 477 25.86 -11.87 -11.74
CA ILE A 477 27.20 -12.38 -11.50
C ILE A 477 27.37 -13.75 -12.20
N ASN A 478 26.38 -14.65 -12.10
CA ASN A 478 26.42 -15.96 -12.73
C ASN A 478 26.50 -15.86 -14.26
N ARG A 479 25.83 -14.89 -14.86
CA ARG A 479 25.87 -14.62 -16.29
C ARG A 479 27.30 -14.30 -16.79
N ILE A 480 28.07 -13.58 -15.95
CA ILE A 480 29.41 -13.09 -16.31
C ILE A 480 30.49 -14.14 -16.00
N HIS A 481 30.39 -14.81 -14.86
CA HIS A 481 31.46 -15.60 -14.29
C HIS A 481 31.20 -17.10 -14.16
N ASP A 482 29.94 -17.54 -14.29
CA ASP A 482 29.51 -18.97 -14.17
C ASP A 482 30.20 -19.73 -13.01
N ALA A 483 30.30 -19.11 -11.84
CA ALA A 483 31.03 -19.65 -10.68
C ALA A 483 30.20 -20.67 -9.88
N ALA A 484 30.83 -21.74 -9.39
CA ALA A 484 30.18 -22.77 -8.58
C ALA A 484 29.53 -22.17 -7.32
N LEU A 485 30.23 -21.28 -6.61
CA LEU A 485 29.72 -20.58 -5.45
C LEU A 485 28.40 -19.83 -5.74
N ILE A 486 28.33 -19.16 -6.87
CA ILE A 486 27.12 -18.40 -7.24
C ILE A 486 25.95 -19.33 -7.55
N ARG A 487 26.18 -20.42 -8.26
CA ARG A 487 25.18 -21.47 -8.53
C ARG A 487 24.67 -22.11 -7.23
N ASP A 488 25.55 -22.37 -6.28
CA ASP A 488 25.20 -22.92 -4.98
C ASP A 488 24.40 -21.91 -4.13
N LEU A 489 24.79 -20.64 -4.10
CA LEU A 489 24.01 -19.58 -3.43
C LEU A 489 22.59 -19.44 -4.01
N ILE A 490 22.46 -19.47 -5.33
CA ILE A 490 21.17 -19.45 -6.02
C ILE A 490 20.34 -20.70 -5.65
N SER A 491 20.95 -21.88 -5.65
CA SER A 491 20.30 -23.15 -5.33
C SER A 491 19.88 -23.22 -3.85
N TRP A 492 20.70 -22.70 -2.95
CA TRP A 492 20.39 -22.59 -1.53
C TRP A 492 19.13 -21.75 -1.30
N ARG A 493 19.04 -20.57 -1.94
CA ARG A 493 17.86 -19.69 -1.86
C ARG A 493 16.60 -20.30 -2.47
N LYS A 494 16.75 -21.12 -3.51
CA LYS A 494 15.61 -21.90 -4.06
C LYS A 494 15.08 -22.89 -3.03
N CYS A 495 15.96 -23.61 -2.33
CA CYS A 495 15.57 -24.52 -1.26
C CYS A 495 14.85 -23.78 -0.13
N GLU A 496 15.40 -22.64 0.32
CA GLU A 496 14.81 -21.79 1.34
C GLU A 496 13.38 -21.35 0.99
N LYS A 497 13.19 -20.84 -0.22
CA LYS A 497 11.86 -20.42 -0.69
C LYS A 497 10.88 -21.58 -0.82
N LEU A 498 11.37 -22.75 -1.25
CA LEU A 498 10.54 -23.95 -1.33
C LEU A 498 10.10 -24.40 0.07
N MET A 499 11.01 -24.44 1.04
CA MET A 499 10.72 -24.79 2.42
C MET A 499 9.70 -23.83 3.06
N GLN A 500 9.83 -22.52 2.82
CA GLN A 500 8.83 -21.53 3.28
C GLN A 500 7.43 -21.84 2.74
N THR A 501 7.33 -22.30 1.50
CA THR A 501 6.04 -22.70 0.91
C THR A 501 5.52 -24.02 1.47
N LEU A 502 6.41 -24.99 1.72
CA LEU A 502 6.05 -26.29 2.31
C LEU A 502 5.66 -26.18 3.78
N ALA A 503 6.19 -25.19 4.48
CA ALA A 503 5.86 -24.91 5.88
C ALA A 503 4.53 -24.15 6.07
N MET A 504 3.61 -24.21 5.08
CA MET A 504 2.30 -23.59 5.21
C MET A 504 1.58 -24.07 6.47
N PRO A 505 1.10 -23.16 7.31
CA PRO A 505 0.35 -23.53 8.50
C PRO A 505 -1.03 -24.08 8.09
N THR A 506 -1.44 -25.14 8.76
CA THR A 506 -2.77 -25.73 8.61
C THR A 506 -3.56 -25.57 9.90
N SER A 507 -4.86 -25.32 9.79
CA SER A 507 -5.74 -25.31 10.95
C SER A 507 -5.70 -26.65 11.69
N SER A 508 -5.62 -26.59 13.03
CA SER A 508 -5.73 -27.78 13.88
C SER A 508 -7.14 -28.38 13.86
N ARG A 509 -8.18 -27.60 13.51
CA ARG A 509 -9.56 -28.01 13.48
C ARG A 509 -9.90 -28.94 12.32
N ASP A 510 -9.42 -28.60 11.10
CA ASP A 510 -9.86 -29.28 9.86
C ASP A 510 -8.75 -29.55 8.86
N ARG A 511 -7.48 -29.30 9.23
CA ARG A 511 -6.27 -29.49 8.40
C ARG A 511 -6.30 -28.71 7.09
N ARG A 512 -7.00 -27.57 7.04
CA ARG A 512 -7.10 -26.71 5.86
C ARG A 512 -6.11 -25.55 5.95
N VAL A 513 -5.65 -25.14 4.80
CA VAL A 513 -4.90 -23.88 4.63
C VAL A 513 -5.90 -22.80 4.22
N ARG A 514 -5.78 -21.65 4.84
CA ARG A 514 -6.57 -20.46 4.54
C ARG A 514 -5.69 -19.28 4.21
N CYS A 515 -6.24 -18.32 3.52
CA CYS A 515 -5.66 -16.99 3.35
C CYS A 515 -6.77 -15.94 3.41
N SER A 516 -6.42 -14.75 3.81
CA SER A 516 -7.31 -13.60 3.69
C SER A 516 -7.22 -13.04 2.29
N TYR A 517 -8.33 -12.97 1.58
CA TYR A 517 -8.41 -12.35 0.25
C TYR A 517 -8.70 -10.86 0.38
N ASN A 518 -8.16 -10.07 -0.54
CA ASN A 518 -8.44 -8.65 -0.61
C ASN A 518 -8.86 -8.29 -2.04
N ILE A 519 -10.10 -7.85 -2.21
CA ILE A 519 -10.70 -7.48 -3.50
C ILE A 519 -10.00 -6.24 -4.08
N VAL A 520 -9.59 -5.33 -3.22
CA VAL A 520 -9.01 -4.04 -3.57
C VAL A 520 -7.53 -3.92 -3.17
N GLY A 521 -6.86 -5.05 -3.00
CA GLY A 521 -5.46 -5.11 -2.60
C GLY A 521 -4.45 -4.64 -3.66
N THR A 522 -4.91 -4.37 -4.88
CA THR A 522 -4.10 -3.81 -5.96
C THR A 522 -4.81 -2.64 -6.62
N ASP A 523 -4.05 -1.68 -7.16
CA ASP A 523 -4.61 -0.52 -7.87
C ASP A 523 -5.33 -0.93 -9.18
N THR A 524 -5.10 -2.14 -9.65
CA THR A 524 -5.66 -2.67 -10.92
C THR A 524 -6.89 -3.54 -10.73
N GLY A 525 -7.40 -3.70 -9.49
CA GLY A 525 -8.56 -4.54 -9.20
C GLY A 525 -8.31 -6.05 -9.26
N ARG A 526 -7.05 -6.49 -9.24
CA ARG A 526 -6.74 -7.93 -9.12
C ARG A 526 -6.92 -8.37 -7.67
N LEU A 527 -7.58 -9.50 -7.48
CA LEU A 527 -7.68 -10.15 -6.18
C LEU A 527 -6.27 -10.45 -5.65
N ASN A 528 -6.01 -10.06 -4.41
CA ASN A 528 -4.76 -10.31 -3.72
C ASN A 528 -5.01 -11.23 -2.52
N CYS A 529 -3.99 -11.98 -2.10
CA CYS A 529 -3.98 -12.70 -0.83
C CYS A 529 -3.11 -11.97 0.16
N GLN A 530 -3.67 -11.78 1.33
CA GLN A 530 -2.94 -11.39 2.53
C GLN A 530 -2.76 -12.61 3.45
N HIS A 531 -2.23 -12.40 4.62
CA HIS A 531 -2.05 -13.44 5.63
C HIS A 531 -3.38 -14.03 6.09
N SER A 532 -3.35 -15.26 6.62
CA SER A 532 -4.56 -15.87 7.14
C SER A 532 -4.88 -15.31 8.54
N ALA A 533 -6.10 -14.86 8.73
CA ALA A 533 -6.57 -14.45 10.04
C ALA A 533 -6.49 -15.59 11.09
N GLU A 534 -6.58 -16.85 10.67
CA GLU A 534 -6.57 -18.01 11.57
C GLU A 534 -5.24 -18.22 12.31
N ASN A 535 -4.14 -17.72 11.77
CA ASN A 535 -2.80 -17.96 12.32
C ASN A 535 -2.27 -16.79 13.14
N SER A 536 -3.10 -15.82 13.49
CA SER A 536 -2.70 -14.66 14.29
C SER A 536 -2.39 -15.01 15.76
N ASP A 537 -2.73 -16.22 16.22
CA ASP A 537 -2.44 -16.70 17.58
C ASP A 537 -0.95 -17.00 17.85
N VAL A 538 -0.10 -16.92 16.80
CA VAL A 538 1.33 -17.16 16.93
C VAL A 538 2.06 -15.86 17.22
N LEU A 539 2.54 -15.73 18.44
CA LEU A 539 3.33 -14.57 18.87
C LEU A 539 4.75 -14.63 18.28
N ASP A 540 5.31 -13.48 17.97
CA ASP A 540 6.71 -13.35 17.59
C ASP A 540 7.63 -13.37 18.82
N LYS A 541 8.95 -13.24 18.60
CA LYS A 541 9.95 -13.21 19.70
C LYS A 541 9.79 -12.03 20.65
N LYS A 542 8.97 -11.04 20.33
CA LYS A 542 8.67 -9.88 21.15
C LYS A 542 7.33 -9.98 21.87
N GLY A 543 6.60 -11.10 21.67
CA GLY A 543 5.25 -11.26 22.17
C GLY A 543 4.19 -10.52 21.33
N GLU A 544 4.58 -10.00 20.15
CA GLU A 544 3.65 -9.42 19.19
C GLU A 544 3.11 -10.53 18.27
N GLU A 545 1.87 -10.42 17.84
CA GLU A 545 1.29 -11.39 16.91
C GLU A 545 2.09 -11.47 15.62
N LYS A 546 2.50 -12.67 15.29
CA LYS A 546 3.19 -12.92 14.05
C LYS A 546 2.16 -13.12 12.95
N ASP A 547 2.25 -12.28 11.96
CA ASP A 547 1.52 -12.39 10.70
C ASP A 547 1.98 -13.66 9.96
N VAL A 548 1.31 -14.79 10.21
CA VAL A 548 1.61 -16.10 9.64
C VAL A 548 0.55 -16.42 8.61
N GLY A 549 0.81 -16.09 7.36
CA GLY A 549 -0.14 -16.32 6.30
C GLY A 549 0.40 -17.13 5.14
N SER A 550 -0.52 -17.71 4.41
CA SER A 550 -0.24 -18.48 3.20
C SER A 550 -0.79 -17.77 1.99
N ASN A 551 0.09 -17.24 1.13
CA ASN A 551 -0.35 -16.65 -0.13
C ASN A 551 -0.72 -17.75 -1.13
N LEU A 552 -2.00 -18.09 -1.23
CA LEU A 552 -2.51 -19.12 -2.14
C LEU A 552 -2.51 -18.69 -3.61
N THR A 553 -2.43 -17.39 -3.92
CA THR A 553 -2.37 -16.91 -5.31
C THR A 553 -1.02 -17.16 -5.99
N THR A 554 0.03 -17.45 -5.21
CA THR A 554 1.40 -17.61 -5.73
C THR A 554 1.96 -19.01 -5.61
N VAL A 555 1.13 -20.01 -5.31
CA VAL A 555 1.55 -21.43 -5.21
C VAL A 555 2.08 -21.91 -6.56
N THR A 556 3.32 -22.40 -6.56
CA THR A 556 3.97 -22.91 -7.78
C THR A 556 3.27 -24.18 -8.29
N LYS A 557 3.25 -24.38 -9.62
CA LYS A 557 2.63 -25.58 -10.23
C LYS A 557 3.15 -26.89 -9.62
N LYS A 558 4.44 -26.93 -9.27
CA LYS A 558 5.10 -28.12 -8.69
C LYS A 558 4.55 -28.53 -7.32
N LEU A 559 3.93 -27.60 -6.58
CA LEU A 559 3.40 -27.86 -5.24
C LEU A 559 1.86 -27.98 -5.20
N ARG A 560 1.20 -27.76 -6.32
CA ARG A 560 -0.30 -27.80 -6.35
C ARG A 560 -0.85 -29.17 -6.02
N HIS A 561 -0.11 -30.25 -6.25
CA HIS A 561 -0.50 -31.61 -5.89
C HIS A 561 -0.62 -31.86 -4.37
N LEU A 562 -0.10 -30.95 -3.54
CA LEU A 562 -0.27 -31.00 -2.08
C LEU A 562 -1.66 -30.55 -1.64
N PHE A 563 -2.39 -29.83 -2.49
CA PHE A 563 -3.79 -29.46 -2.23
C PHE A 563 -4.68 -30.58 -2.75
N ARG A 564 -5.65 -30.98 -1.93
CA ARG A 564 -6.60 -32.05 -2.24
C ARG A 564 -8.01 -31.51 -2.24
N ALA A 565 -8.84 -32.03 -3.15
CA ALA A 565 -10.28 -31.81 -3.12
C ALA A 565 -10.89 -32.55 -1.92
N ASP A 566 -12.06 -32.10 -1.48
CA ASP A 566 -12.84 -32.82 -0.48
C ASP A 566 -13.33 -34.17 -1.03
N PRO A 567 -13.64 -35.15 -0.17
CA PRO A 567 -14.18 -36.42 -0.61
C PRO A 567 -15.42 -36.24 -1.51
N GLY A 568 -15.42 -36.88 -2.66
CA GLY A 568 -16.46 -36.75 -3.67
C GLY A 568 -16.40 -35.49 -4.54
N CYS A 569 -15.34 -34.66 -4.38
CA CYS A 569 -15.12 -33.45 -5.17
C CYS A 569 -13.84 -33.58 -6.01
N GLU A 570 -13.76 -32.75 -7.03
CA GLU A 570 -12.59 -32.61 -7.89
C GLU A 570 -12.18 -31.14 -8.04
N PHE A 571 -10.89 -30.88 -8.33
CA PHE A 571 -10.41 -29.55 -8.66
C PHE A 571 -10.52 -29.29 -10.15
N PHE A 572 -11.07 -28.12 -10.48
CA PHE A 572 -11.01 -27.57 -11.83
C PHE A 572 -10.05 -26.38 -11.86
N GLN A 573 -9.25 -26.31 -12.92
CA GLN A 573 -8.41 -25.15 -13.18
C GLN A 573 -8.86 -24.50 -14.49
N LEU A 574 -9.34 -23.28 -14.41
CA LEU A 574 -9.68 -22.43 -15.56
C LEU A 574 -8.62 -21.36 -15.74
N ASP A 575 -8.13 -21.17 -16.96
CA ASP A 575 -7.16 -20.12 -17.30
C ASP A 575 -7.55 -19.47 -18.62
N LEU A 576 -7.59 -18.14 -18.65
CA LEU A 576 -7.90 -17.38 -19.85
C LEU A 576 -6.66 -17.30 -20.75
N ALA A 577 -6.73 -17.92 -21.91
CA ALA A 577 -5.61 -18.00 -22.84
C ALA A 577 -5.25 -16.62 -23.42
N GLY A 578 -4.29 -15.92 -22.79
CA GLY A 578 -3.75 -14.66 -23.28
C GLY A 578 -4.67 -13.45 -23.09
N ALA A 579 -5.42 -13.40 -22.00
CA ALA A 579 -6.37 -12.33 -21.68
C ALA A 579 -5.81 -10.91 -21.88
N ASP A 580 -4.61 -10.63 -21.39
CA ASP A 580 -3.95 -9.31 -21.56
C ASP A 580 -3.77 -8.96 -23.03
N GLY A 581 -3.39 -9.95 -23.86
CA GLY A 581 -3.20 -9.75 -25.30
C GLY A 581 -4.51 -9.50 -26.03
N TRP A 582 -5.59 -10.20 -25.68
CA TRP A 582 -6.93 -9.97 -26.22
C TRP A 582 -7.44 -8.57 -25.89
N THR A 583 -7.22 -8.11 -24.65
CA THR A 583 -7.61 -6.76 -24.23
C THR A 583 -6.88 -5.69 -25.03
N VAL A 584 -5.55 -5.84 -25.23
CA VAL A 584 -4.78 -4.92 -26.08
C VAL A 584 -5.28 -4.96 -27.53
N ALA A 585 -5.56 -6.15 -28.07
CA ALA A 585 -6.09 -6.29 -29.44
C ALA A 585 -7.43 -5.59 -29.62
N ALA A 586 -8.33 -5.71 -28.64
CA ALA A 586 -9.62 -5.01 -28.62
C ALA A 586 -9.45 -3.49 -28.58
N HIS A 587 -8.50 -3.00 -27.78
CA HIS A 587 -8.16 -1.56 -27.77
C HIS A 587 -7.57 -1.09 -29.10
N CYS A 588 -6.61 -1.83 -29.68
CA CYS A 588 -6.05 -1.49 -31.00
C CYS A 588 -7.13 -1.39 -32.09
N ALA A 589 -8.11 -2.31 -32.05
CA ALA A 589 -9.22 -2.30 -32.98
C ALA A 589 -10.07 -1.02 -32.89
N LYS A 590 -10.25 -0.42 -31.71
CA LYS A 590 -10.90 0.88 -31.52
C LYS A 590 -10.16 2.03 -32.21
N PHE A 591 -8.85 1.89 -32.39
CA PHE A 591 -8.00 2.86 -33.09
C PHE A 591 -7.75 2.49 -34.55
N GLY A 592 -8.60 1.65 -35.15
CA GLY A 592 -8.62 1.31 -36.58
C GLY A 592 -7.66 0.18 -36.99
N ASP A 593 -6.90 -0.43 -36.06
CA ASP A 593 -6.03 -1.57 -36.35
C ASP A 593 -6.59 -2.87 -35.78
N ARG A 594 -7.27 -3.65 -36.61
CA ARG A 594 -7.80 -4.97 -36.22
C ARG A 594 -6.80 -6.12 -36.35
N THR A 595 -5.58 -5.86 -36.83
CA THR A 595 -4.61 -6.91 -37.17
C THR A 595 -4.40 -7.90 -36.03
N MET A 596 -4.16 -7.40 -34.83
CA MET A 596 -3.94 -8.27 -33.65
C MET A 596 -5.20 -9.04 -33.24
N LEU A 597 -6.36 -8.39 -33.27
CA LEU A 597 -7.64 -9.01 -32.96
C LEU A 597 -7.96 -10.15 -33.94
N ASP A 598 -7.81 -9.87 -35.25
CA ASP A 598 -8.05 -10.87 -36.29
C ASP A 598 -7.02 -12.01 -36.23
N ASP A 599 -5.76 -11.74 -35.87
CA ASP A 599 -4.76 -12.78 -35.66
C ASP A 599 -5.18 -13.70 -34.51
N TYR A 600 -5.63 -13.15 -33.37
CA TYR A 600 -6.12 -13.96 -32.26
C TYR A 600 -7.37 -14.78 -32.62
N LEU A 601 -8.33 -14.20 -33.34
CA LEU A 601 -9.53 -14.89 -33.82
C LEU A 601 -9.17 -16.05 -34.75
N TYR A 602 -8.11 -15.94 -35.54
CA TYR A 602 -7.59 -17.00 -36.39
C TYR A 602 -6.72 -18.04 -35.64
N GLY A 603 -6.47 -17.84 -34.35
CA GLY A 603 -5.61 -18.72 -33.52
C GLY A 603 -4.11 -18.40 -33.60
N ILE A 604 -3.73 -17.26 -34.20
CA ILE A 604 -2.35 -16.79 -34.28
C ILE A 604 -1.98 -16.04 -32.99
N LYS A 605 -0.90 -16.46 -32.34
CA LYS A 605 -0.37 -15.78 -31.17
C LYS A 605 0.68 -14.75 -31.59
N PRO A 606 0.56 -13.45 -31.23
CA PRO A 606 1.50 -12.42 -31.64
C PRO A 606 2.98 -12.73 -31.37
N ALA A 607 3.27 -13.36 -30.21
CA ALA A 607 4.63 -13.77 -29.87
C ALA A 607 5.22 -14.79 -30.86
N ARG A 608 4.39 -15.68 -31.46
CA ARG A 608 4.83 -16.60 -32.53
C ARG A 608 5.21 -15.86 -33.79
N VAL A 609 4.40 -14.89 -34.15
CA VAL A 609 4.65 -14.05 -35.33
C VAL A 609 5.95 -13.27 -35.17
N ILE A 610 6.17 -12.66 -34.02
CA ILE A 610 7.40 -11.90 -33.76
C ILE A 610 8.63 -12.83 -33.86
N ALA A 611 8.57 -14.02 -33.27
CA ALA A 611 9.63 -15.00 -33.34
C ALA A 611 9.88 -15.46 -34.79
N TYR A 612 8.82 -15.70 -35.56
CA TYR A 612 8.92 -16.08 -36.98
C TYR A 612 9.57 -14.98 -37.82
N LEU A 613 9.13 -13.73 -37.64
CA LEU A 613 9.70 -12.56 -38.32
C LEU A 613 11.19 -12.35 -37.98
N TYR A 614 11.56 -12.62 -36.75
CA TYR A 614 12.96 -12.51 -36.31
C TYR A 614 13.85 -13.57 -36.94
N LEU A 615 13.35 -14.80 -37.14
CA LEU A 615 14.06 -15.91 -37.77
C LEU A 615 14.14 -15.84 -39.27
N HIS A 616 13.05 -15.38 -39.94
CA HIS A 616 12.88 -15.50 -41.39
C HIS A 616 12.78 -14.14 -42.10
N GLY A 617 12.89 -13.05 -41.35
CA GLY A 617 12.87 -11.68 -41.94
C GLY A 617 11.46 -11.09 -42.08
N VAL A 618 11.45 -9.78 -42.39
CA VAL A 618 10.22 -8.97 -42.47
C VAL A 618 9.37 -9.28 -43.71
N GLU A 619 9.90 -9.96 -44.71
CA GLU A 619 9.16 -10.37 -45.92
C GLU A 619 7.95 -11.26 -45.58
N ALA A 620 8.03 -11.98 -44.44
CA ALA A 620 6.91 -12.77 -43.92
C ALA A 620 5.68 -11.94 -43.53
N LEU A 621 5.79 -10.61 -43.45
CA LEU A 621 4.61 -9.73 -43.26
C LEU A 621 3.68 -9.72 -44.51
N ARG A 622 4.16 -10.17 -45.64
CA ARG A 622 3.36 -10.28 -46.89
C ARG A 622 2.50 -11.53 -46.93
N LEU A 623 2.78 -12.52 -46.07
CA LEU A 623 2.00 -13.74 -45.97
C LEU A 623 0.56 -13.46 -45.53
N SER A 624 -0.38 -14.20 -46.13
CA SER A 624 -1.76 -14.25 -45.65
C SER A 624 -1.83 -14.80 -44.23
N ARG A 625 -2.93 -14.59 -43.50
CA ARG A 625 -3.11 -15.16 -42.17
C ARG A 625 -3.03 -16.68 -42.16
N GLU A 626 -3.60 -17.32 -43.16
CA GLU A 626 -3.55 -18.77 -43.31
C GLU A 626 -2.13 -19.29 -43.43
N GLU A 627 -1.35 -18.68 -44.35
CA GLU A 627 0.07 -19.03 -44.52
C GLU A 627 0.86 -18.77 -43.25
N LEU A 628 0.69 -17.60 -42.64
CA LEU A 628 1.37 -17.24 -41.41
C LEU A 628 1.03 -18.18 -40.24
N TYR A 629 -0.21 -18.62 -40.14
CA TYR A 629 -0.62 -19.64 -39.18
C TYR A 629 0.11 -20.95 -39.42
N LYS A 630 0.12 -21.44 -40.66
CA LYS A 630 0.76 -22.70 -41.02
C LYS A 630 2.28 -22.67 -40.74
N VAL A 631 2.96 -21.60 -41.14
CA VAL A 631 4.44 -21.49 -41.00
C VAL A 631 4.90 -21.20 -39.58
N SER A 632 4.09 -20.55 -38.72
CA SER A 632 4.48 -20.16 -37.36
C SER A 632 4.03 -21.13 -36.27
N LYS A 633 3.16 -22.08 -36.57
CA LYS A 633 2.53 -22.96 -35.58
C LYS A 633 3.50 -23.89 -34.83
N TYR A 634 4.67 -24.18 -35.40
CA TYR A 634 5.70 -24.99 -34.74
C TYR A 634 6.35 -24.28 -33.57
N ILE A 635 6.40 -22.94 -33.59
CA ILE A 635 7.03 -22.15 -32.54
C ILE A 635 6.23 -22.25 -31.23
N GLY A 636 6.91 -22.73 -30.17
CA GLY A 636 6.26 -22.99 -28.87
C GLY A 636 5.29 -24.17 -28.91
N ASN A 637 5.49 -25.14 -29.78
CA ASN A 637 4.85 -26.44 -29.80
C ASN A 637 5.87 -27.50 -29.43
N ASP A 638 5.84 -27.98 -28.20
CA ASP A 638 6.83 -28.93 -27.65
C ASP A 638 6.82 -30.29 -28.38
N GLN A 639 5.77 -30.60 -29.15
CA GLN A 639 5.67 -31.82 -29.99
C GLN A 639 6.32 -31.63 -31.38
N SER A 640 6.71 -30.44 -31.75
CA SER A 640 7.30 -30.16 -33.07
C SER A 640 8.82 -30.29 -33.02
N PRO A 641 9.44 -31.09 -33.91
CA PRO A 641 10.89 -31.19 -34.00
C PRO A 641 11.56 -29.87 -34.43
N LEU A 642 10.82 -28.97 -35.03
CA LEU A 642 11.28 -27.62 -35.41
C LEU A 642 11.32 -26.65 -34.23
N ASN A 643 10.71 -26.99 -33.08
CA ASN A 643 10.76 -26.18 -31.86
C ASN A 643 12.00 -26.56 -31.02
N THR A 644 13.19 -26.27 -31.56
CA THR A 644 14.44 -26.49 -30.83
C THR A 644 14.49 -25.70 -29.54
N ASN A 645 15.44 -26.00 -28.65
CA ASN A 645 15.64 -25.25 -27.41
C ASN A 645 15.83 -23.74 -27.64
N GLU A 646 16.52 -23.38 -28.73
CA GLU A 646 16.76 -21.98 -29.11
C GLU A 646 15.45 -21.30 -29.56
N VAL A 647 14.64 -22.00 -30.38
CA VAL A 647 13.32 -21.49 -30.82
C VAL A 647 12.36 -21.37 -29.63
N ALA A 648 12.37 -22.32 -28.72
CA ALA A 648 11.57 -22.25 -27.51
C ALA A 648 12.00 -21.08 -26.60
N ALA A 649 13.33 -20.88 -26.45
CA ALA A 649 13.87 -19.72 -25.72
C ALA A 649 13.50 -18.40 -26.37
N LEU A 650 13.63 -18.31 -27.72
CA LEU A 650 13.20 -17.13 -28.48
C LEU A 650 11.70 -16.84 -28.31
N TYR A 651 10.86 -17.87 -28.37
CA TYR A 651 9.43 -17.72 -28.12
C TYR A 651 9.13 -17.21 -26.72
N PHE A 652 9.85 -17.69 -25.70
CA PHE A 652 9.75 -17.17 -24.36
C PHE A 652 10.10 -15.68 -24.31
N ILE A 653 11.20 -15.28 -24.95
CA ILE A 653 11.63 -13.88 -25.07
C ILE A 653 10.53 -13.05 -25.75
N CYS A 654 9.99 -13.52 -26.88
CA CYS A 654 8.95 -12.81 -27.64
C CYS A 654 7.66 -12.62 -26.83
N LYS A 655 7.26 -13.58 -25.99
CA LYS A 655 6.12 -13.41 -25.06
C LYS A 655 6.35 -12.29 -24.08
N ARG A 656 7.57 -12.14 -23.55
CA ARG A 656 7.92 -11.07 -22.62
C ARG A 656 8.07 -9.73 -23.32
N VAL A 657 8.61 -9.71 -24.54
CA VAL A 657 8.71 -8.51 -25.36
C VAL A 657 7.32 -7.99 -25.73
N GLN A 658 6.41 -8.84 -26.17
CA GLN A 658 5.01 -8.47 -26.42
C GLN A 658 4.39 -7.81 -25.19
N HIS A 659 4.44 -8.48 -24.04
CA HIS A 659 3.87 -7.99 -22.79
C HIS A 659 4.53 -6.69 -22.35
N GLY A 660 5.86 -6.64 -22.30
CA GLY A 660 6.61 -5.45 -21.88
C GLY A 660 6.42 -4.24 -22.81
N THR A 661 6.28 -4.48 -24.11
CA THR A 661 6.03 -3.40 -25.08
C THR A 661 4.65 -2.77 -24.88
N ASN A 662 3.64 -3.57 -24.52
CA ASN A 662 2.31 -3.05 -24.18
C ASN A 662 2.34 -2.11 -22.96
N TYR A 663 3.28 -2.35 -22.03
CA TYR A 663 3.49 -1.52 -20.84
C TYR A 663 4.62 -0.49 -20.99
N LEU A 664 5.05 -0.17 -22.19
CA LEU A 664 6.10 0.81 -22.49
C LEU A 664 7.45 0.52 -21.81
N LEU A 665 7.76 -0.75 -21.52
CA LEU A 665 9.05 -1.11 -20.95
C LEU A 665 10.19 -0.86 -21.93
N GLY A 666 11.23 -0.18 -21.48
CA GLY A 666 12.46 -0.01 -22.24
C GLY A 666 13.25 -1.31 -22.41
N PRO A 667 14.10 -1.43 -23.45
CA PRO A 667 14.83 -2.67 -23.77
C PRO A 667 15.67 -3.21 -22.62
N SER A 668 16.36 -2.36 -21.87
CA SER A 668 17.18 -2.77 -20.72
C SER A 668 16.35 -3.38 -19.60
N THR A 669 15.24 -2.72 -19.23
CA THR A 669 14.31 -3.24 -18.20
C THR A 669 13.68 -4.55 -18.66
N MET A 670 13.40 -4.66 -19.95
CA MET A 670 12.84 -5.87 -20.55
C MET A 670 13.83 -7.04 -20.50
N ALA A 671 15.11 -6.82 -20.81
CA ALA A 671 16.16 -7.82 -20.70
C ALA A 671 16.31 -8.33 -19.25
N ASP A 672 16.33 -7.43 -18.27
CA ASP A 672 16.32 -7.77 -16.84
C ASP A 672 15.07 -8.60 -16.46
N GLN A 673 13.91 -8.25 -17.00
CA GLN A 673 12.65 -8.95 -16.70
C GLN A 673 12.62 -10.37 -17.33
N ILE A 674 13.14 -10.52 -18.54
CA ILE A 674 13.25 -11.82 -19.22
C ILE A 674 14.13 -12.78 -18.36
N LEU A 675 15.27 -12.30 -17.90
CA LEU A 675 16.18 -13.08 -17.04
C LEU A 675 15.47 -13.53 -15.76
N LYS A 676 14.81 -12.61 -15.06
CA LYS A 676 14.10 -12.89 -13.82
C LYS A 676 12.95 -13.89 -13.99
N ASP A 677 12.14 -13.67 -15.01
CA ASP A 677 10.95 -14.48 -15.26
C ASP A 677 11.32 -15.89 -15.74
N SER A 678 12.34 -16.02 -16.61
CA SER A 678 12.81 -17.32 -17.06
C SER A 678 13.34 -18.15 -15.88
N PHE A 679 14.16 -17.55 -15.03
CA PHE A 679 14.67 -18.19 -13.85
C PHE A 679 13.57 -18.60 -12.86
N LYS A 680 12.61 -17.70 -12.60
CA LYS A 680 11.46 -17.95 -11.71
C LYS A 680 10.60 -19.12 -12.20
N LEU A 681 10.33 -19.19 -13.50
CA LEU A 681 9.40 -20.14 -14.09
C LEU A 681 10.04 -21.51 -14.38
N THR A 682 11.25 -21.51 -14.94
CA THR A 682 11.91 -22.74 -15.42
C THR A 682 13.03 -23.22 -14.51
N GLY A 683 13.58 -22.33 -13.69
CA GLY A 683 14.79 -22.54 -12.93
C GLY A 683 16.08 -22.33 -13.75
N ASN A 684 15.95 -22.12 -15.06
CA ASN A 684 17.07 -21.87 -15.97
C ASN A 684 16.96 -20.43 -16.52
N PRO A 685 18.02 -19.62 -16.37
CA PRO A 685 18.00 -18.25 -16.88
C PRO A 685 18.08 -18.24 -18.41
N ILE A 686 17.22 -17.42 -19.04
CA ILE A 686 17.31 -17.10 -20.48
C ILE A 686 17.79 -15.65 -20.57
N TYR A 687 18.83 -15.43 -21.36
CA TYR A 687 19.46 -14.13 -21.54
C TYR A 687 19.02 -13.52 -22.88
N ALA A 688 18.62 -12.25 -22.86
CA ALA A 688 18.41 -11.44 -24.03
C ALA A 688 19.16 -10.12 -23.85
N ASP A 689 19.86 -9.68 -24.88
CA ASP A 689 20.52 -8.39 -24.83
C ASP A 689 19.59 -7.24 -25.26
N ASN A 690 20.02 -6.01 -25.04
CA ASN A 690 19.24 -4.83 -25.38
C ASN A 690 18.96 -4.73 -26.87
N LYS A 691 19.91 -5.17 -27.74
CA LYS A 691 19.77 -5.11 -29.20
C LYS A 691 18.67 -6.08 -29.66
N THR A 692 18.67 -7.29 -29.14
CA THR A 692 17.60 -8.30 -29.38
C THR A 692 16.24 -7.78 -28.93
N CYS A 693 16.14 -7.23 -27.70
CA CYS A 693 14.89 -6.67 -27.19
C CYS A 693 14.38 -5.54 -28.09
N MET A 694 15.26 -4.63 -28.53
CA MET A 694 14.90 -3.53 -29.46
C MET A 694 14.42 -4.04 -30.81
N ALA A 695 15.11 -5.02 -31.39
CA ALA A 695 14.75 -5.61 -32.69
C ALA A 695 13.34 -6.26 -32.59
N LEU A 696 13.09 -7.04 -31.57
CA LEU A 696 11.80 -7.70 -31.36
C LEU A 696 10.67 -6.70 -31.08
N GLN A 697 10.92 -5.63 -30.32
CA GLN A 697 9.93 -4.54 -30.12
C GLN A 697 9.60 -3.85 -31.45
N LYS A 698 10.61 -3.60 -32.29
CA LYS A 698 10.41 -3.01 -33.60
C LYS A 698 9.54 -3.90 -34.49
N LEU A 699 9.81 -5.20 -34.54
CA LEU A 699 9.01 -6.17 -35.30
C LEU A 699 7.56 -6.22 -34.80
N TYR A 700 7.36 -6.20 -33.50
CA TYR A 700 6.03 -6.17 -32.89
C TYR A 700 5.22 -4.94 -33.32
N ARG A 701 5.81 -3.74 -33.20
CA ARG A 701 5.17 -2.48 -33.60
C ARG A 701 4.98 -2.36 -35.12
N LEU A 702 5.86 -2.99 -35.93
CA LEU A 702 5.74 -2.99 -37.36
C LEU A 702 4.48 -3.73 -37.82
N ARG A 703 4.15 -4.87 -37.21
CA ARG A 703 2.94 -5.62 -37.51
C ARG A 703 1.70 -5.04 -36.87
N TYR A 704 1.77 -4.65 -35.59
CA TYR A 704 0.63 -4.22 -34.75
C TYR A 704 0.71 -2.71 -34.50
N LYS A 705 0.42 -1.93 -35.51
CA LYS A 705 0.55 -0.46 -35.48
C LYS A 705 -0.41 0.21 -34.48
N GLY A 706 -1.57 -0.39 -34.25
CA GLY A 706 -2.58 0.09 -33.31
C GLY A 706 -2.10 0.17 -31.85
N VAL A 707 -1.05 -0.58 -31.48
CA VAL A 707 -0.45 -0.52 -30.14
C VAL A 707 0.10 0.88 -29.85
N ALA A 708 0.80 1.48 -30.82
CA ALA A 708 1.35 2.83 -30.65
C ALA A 708 0.23 3.89 -30.57
N ALA A 709 -0.80 3.77 -31.39
CA ALA A 709 -1.95 4.69 -31.37
C ALA A 709 -2.69 4.62 -30.03
N TRP A 710 -2.95 3.42 -29.52
CA TRP A 710 -3.55 3.22 -28.21
C TRP A 710 -2.68 3.80 -27.09
N GLN A 711 -1.37 3.56 -27.09
CA GLN A 711 -0.45 4.11 -26.09
C GLN A 711 -0.43 5.64 -26.10
N THR A 712 -0.40 6.27 -27.28
CA THR A 712 -0.48 7.73 -27.42
C THR A 712 -1.79 8.29 -26.84
N TRP A 713 -2.90 7.61 -27.10
CA TRP A 713 -4.19 7.99 -26.52
C TRP A 713 -4.18 7.90 -24.99
N VAL A 714 -3.64 6.81 -24.42
CA VAL A 714 -3.51 6.66 -22.96
C VAL A 714 -2.69 7.80 -22.34
N GLU A 715 -1.55 8.15 -22.97
CA GLU A 715 -0.72 9.27 -22.52
C GLU A 715 -1.48 10.60 -22.56
N GLN A 716 -2.24 10.84 -23.63
CA GLN A 716 -3.04 12.06 -23.79
C GLN A 716 -4.16 12.14 -22.73
N GLU A 717 -4.90 11.06 -22.51
CA GLU A 717 -5.94 11.00 -21.46
C GLU A 717 -5.36 11.28 -20.08
N LEU A 718 -4.21 10.70 -19.75
CA LEU A 718 -3.54 10.92 -18.48
C LEU A 718 -3.04 12.37 -18.32
N ARG A 719 -2.54 12.99 -19.37
CA ARG A 719 -2.08 14.39 -19.35
C ARG A 719 -3.24 15.38 -19.18
N THR A 720 -4.38 15.10 -19.83
CA THR A 720 -5.53 16.01 -19.86
C THR A 720 -6.49 15.80 -18.70
N LYS A 721 -6.79 14.53 -18.35
CA LYS A 721 -7.82 14.18 -17.38
C LYS A 721 -7.26 13.66 -16.05
N GLY A 722 -6.00 13.22 -16.01
CA GLY A 722 -5.40 12.60 -14.83
C GLY A 722 -6.06 11.30 -14.40
N LYS A 723 -6.92 10.70 -15.24
CA LYS A 723 -7.68 9.49 -14.94
C LYS A 723 -7.93 8.64 -16.19
N LEU A 724 -8.08 7.34 -15.99
CA LEU A 724 -8.47 6.37 -17.03
C LEU A 724 -9.68 5.57 -16.54
N GLN A 725 -10.63 5.32 -17.42
CA GLN A 725 -11.76 4.44 -17.14
C GLN A 725 -11.60 3.11 -17.87
N CYS A 726 -11.78 2.02 -17.14
CA CYS A 726 -11.82 0.66 -17.68
C CYS A 726 -13.15 0.35 -18.34
N ALA A 727 -13.18 -0.69 -19.18
CA ALA A 727 -14.43 -1.18 -19.79
C ALA A 727 -15.45 -1.68 -18.75
N SER A 728 -14.99 -2.14 -17.58
CA SER A 728 -15.83 -2.54 -16.45
C SER A 728 -16.50 -1.38 -15.69
N GLY A 729 -16.14 -0.12 -16.03
CA GLY A 729 -16.67 1.07 -15.35
C GLY A 729 -15.72 1.66 -14.29
N HIS A 730 -14.78 0.89 -13.76
CA HIS A 730 -13.80 1.41 -12.80
C HIS A 730 -13.00 2.57 -13.37
N THR A 731 -12.87 3.64 -12.59
CA THR A 731 -12.08 4.81 -12.95
C THR A 731 -10.85 4.90 -12.06
N ARG A 732 -9.68 4.69 -12.65
CA ARG A 732 -8.40 4.86 -11.95
C ARG A 732 -7.92 6.30 -12.06
N THR A 733 -7.62 6.92 -10.92
CA THR A 733 -7.08 8.28 -10.81
C THR A 733 -5.57 8.22 -10.67
N PHE A 734 -4.84 9.02 -11.45
CA PHE A 734 -3.37 9.09 -11.42
C PHE A 734 -2.96 10.45 -10.87
N PHE A 735 -2.69 10.51 -9.58
CA PHE A 735 -2.33 11.75 -8.90
C PHE A 735 -0.91 12.21 -9.29
N GLY A 736 -0.79 12.98 -10.38
CA GLY A 736 0.45 13.67 -10.74
C GLY A 736 1.56 12.81 -11.35
N ARG A 737 1.31 11.58 -11.73
CA ARG A 737 2.21 10.85 -12.62
C ARG A 737 2.15 11.51 -13.99
N ARG A 738 3.14 12.36 -14.31
CA ARG A 738 3.31 12.80 -15.68
C ARG A 738 3.63 11.57 -16.52
N ALA A 739 3.01 11.45 -17.69
CA ALA A 739 3.21 10.34 -18.66
C ALA A 739 4.65 10.25 -19.23
N SER A 740 5.64 10.81 -18.56
CA SER A 740 7.03 10.87 -19.03
C SER A 740 8.00 9.99 -18.24
N HIS A 741 7.49 9.02 -17.47
CA HIS A 741 8.38 8.06 -16.79
C HIS A 741 7.84 6.64 -16.84
#